data_266335f5409d676fbd4555fbb57a072f
#
_entry.id   266335f5409d676fbd4555fbb57a072f
#
_cell.length_a   1.000
_cell.length_b   1.000
_cell.length_c   1.000
_cell.angle_alpha   90.00
_cell.angle_beta   90.00
_cell.angle_gamma   90.00
#
_symmetry.space_group_name_H-M   'P 1'
#
loop_
_entity.id
_entity.type
_entity.pdbx_description
1 polymer ?
#
loop_
_entity_poly.entity_id
_entity_poly.type
_entity_poly.pdbx_seq_one_letter_code
_entity_poly.pdbx_strand_id
1 'polypeptide(L)'
;MLPPDALTPVTLYSPSEPPRRSSMSLVGRFLAIAAAGVLMLVVSLVGGAYLWVHESVGAVSAHSVDVKEAQSRLDGVPPADKAAIALVIGYDLRHGEAEGTPSRSDTLMLLRADPQTEAISMLSFPRDMIVDIQCPGSVYRTKINAAYATCGAKGALDTIRTLTGLPINYLITVNFRGFKKIVNTLDGVWVDVDRRYFNDQSGAYGYAKINLQPGYQRLTGGSALDFVRFRHTDSDFHRVARQQLFVTAMKEQLRKSFSVTKVPKLVGAVTKNVEVGVGGGKELSPRTILRYALFAYGIPPGHFFQAKIDGLTGYSELTTDSANVQQAVAEFSKPDVQAPRVATAVALGRKIKTTAPKPEDTTVYLLNGYVVPGAAAEAKYLLAQRGYATVEGPPNATGNAPWDDQFHTKVYFDGSKKGAKAAALSLADLFGAAEAAPFAPPRQCTGPPVEQPRSCLVRPLTNNAMLTVVVGQTFHNALPPLPARTELRRQPPSVRTDRAETVALVRAQKRKVGFPLMVPSVLERSSVPDSEVPVRSYRITDDHDAVRLVFRRGLEYWGVQQTDWADAPVLGNNNLRRVINGRNYDFHYRGTKLHMIVLRRDGTTYWVVNTLLDSLSNETMIAIAKGLQPLDPPKNAKGKKRPGKRQ
;
A
#
# COMPACT_ATOMS: atom_id res chain seq x y z
N MET A 1 100.12 68.70 5.02
CA MET A 1 99.19 68.80 3.86
C MET A 1 98.40 67.48 3.81
N LEU A 2 97.18 67.57 4.21
CA LEU A 2 96.23 66.46 4.10
C LEU A 2 95.42 66.70 2.82
N PRO A 3 95.21 65.71 2.03
CA PRO A 3 94.34 65.86 0.84
C PRO A 3 92.84 65.91 1.22
N PRO A 4 92.07 66.68 0.48
CA PRO A 4 90.65 66.88 0.79
C PRO A 4 89.76 65.73 0.26
N ASP A 5 88.69 65.55 1.00
CA ASP A 5 87.38 65.03 0.51
C ASP A 5 87.31 63.61 0.01
N ALA A 6 87.14 62.69 0.94
CA ALA A 6 86.38 61.50 0.68
C ALA A 6 84.95 61.66 1.27
N LEU A 7 84.04 62.15 0.50
CA LEU A 7 82.65 62.12 0.85
C LEU A 7 82.19 60.66 0.83
N THR A 8 81.86 60.12 1.98
CA THR A 8 81.13 58.81 2.06
C THR A 8 79.77 58.92 1.41
N PRO A 9 79.42 58.01 0.57
CA PRO A 9 78.04 58.02 -0.02
C PRO A 9 77.05 57.77 1.09
N VAL A 10 76.18 58.75 1.31
CA VAL A 10 74.98 58.60 2.12
C VAL A 10 74.03 57.69 1.37
N THR A 11 73.94 56.42 1.75
CA THR A 11 72.87 55.49 1.29
C THR A 11 71.56 55.98 1.90
N LEU A 12 70.72 56.63 1.06
CA LEU A 12 69.36 56.91 1.38
C LEU A 12 68.62 55.59 1.50
N TYR A 13 68.40 55.19 2.78
CA TYR A 13 67.53 54.08 3.09
C TYR A 13 66.06 54.49 2.72
N SER A 14 65.61 54.10 1.60
CA SER A 14 64.18 54.18 1.30
C SER A 14 63.47 53.04 2.09
N PRO A 15 62.60 53.34 3.05
CA PRO A 15 61.86 52.31 3.72
C PRO A 15 61.03 51.60 2.64
N SER A 16 61.23 50.27 2.48
CA SER A 16 60.35 49.46 1.67
C SER A 16 58.93 49.64 2.17
N GLU A 17 58.01 50.08 1.31
CA GLU A 17 56.61 50.15 1.65
C GLU A 17 56.17 48.77 2.18
N PRO A 18 55.57 48.72 3.39
CA PRO A 18 55.04 47.46 3.89
C PRO A 18 54.03 46.91 2.86
N PRO A 19 54.03 45.58 2.63
CA PRO A 19 53.10 44.97 1.67
C PRO A 19 51.71 45.46 2.01
N ARG A 20 51.01 46.08 1.04
CA ARG A 20 49.59 46.47 1.17
C ARG A 20 48.82 45.25 1.56
N ARG A 21 48.58 45.04 2.85
CA ARG A 21 47.61 44.06 3.35
C ARG A 21 46.26 44.52 2.78
N SER A 22 45.72 43.75 1.86
CA SER A 22 44.34 43.85 1.42
C SER A 22 43.47 43.86 2.70
N SER A 23 43.10 45.06 3.14
CA SER A 23 42.16 45.23 4.23
C SER A 23 40.79 44.90 3.72
N MET A 24 40.41 43.63 3.85
CA MET A 24 38.99 43.34 3.84
C MET A 24 38.31 44.31 4.80
N SER A 25 37.32 45.07 4.33
CA SER A 25 36.61 46.02 5.19
C SER A 25 36.14 45.30 6.46
N LEU A 26 36.08 45.99 7.60
CA LEU A 26 35.57 45.40 8.86
C LEU A 26 34.25 44.63 8.65
N VAL A 27 33.39 45.16 7.78
CA VAL A 27 32.14 44.51 7.37
C VAL A 27 32.39 43.17 6.64
N GLY A 28 33.40 43.10 5.74
CA GLY A 28 33.74 41.87 5.03
C GLY A 28 34.31 40.80 5.96
N ARG A 29 35.08 41.17 7.02
CA ARG A 29 35.54 40.25 8.05
C ARG A 29 34.39 39.73 8.93
N PHE A 30 33.46 40.62 9.28
CA PHE A 30 32.27 40.24 10.04
C PHE A 30 31.37 39.28 9.22
N LEU A 31 31.15 39.54 7.96
CA LEU A 31 30.41 38.66 7.06
C LEU A 31 31.11 37.31 6.88
N ALA A 32 32.42 37.28 6.72
CA ALA A 32 33.19 36.04 6.62
C ALA A 32 33.12 35.18 7.91
N ILE A 33 33.19 35.80 9.09
CA ILE A 33 33.04 35.13 10.38
C ILE A 33 31.61 34.63 10.57
N ALA A 34 30.60 35.45 10.22
CA ALA A 34 29.20 35.06 10.26
C ALA A 34 28.92 33.89 9.30
N ALA A 35 29.43 33.94 8.07
CA ALA A 35 29.30 32.85 7.09
C ALA A 35 30.00 31.57 7.56
N ALA A 36 31.19 31.67 8.15
CA ALA A 36 31.89 30.52 8.75
C ALA A 36 31.11 29.95 9.93
N GLY A 37 30.52 30.81 10.78
CA GLY A 37 29.65 30.39 11.89
C GLY A 37 28.42 29.65 11.43
N VAL A 38 27.74 30.18 10.41
CA VAL A 38 26.56 29.52 9.77
C VAL A 38 26.98 28.20 9.13
N LEU A 39 28.12 28.15 8.43
CA LEU A 39 28.62 26.91 7.82
C LEU A 39 28.93 25.85 8.91
N MET A 40 29.61 26.23 9.99
CA MET A 40 29.87 25.33 11.12
C MET A 40 28.57 24.84 11.77
N LEU A 41 27.59 25.70 11.93
CA LEU A 41 26.27 25.33 12.47
C LEU A 41 25.55 24.35 11.56
N VAL A 42 25.58 24.58 10.24
CA VAL A 42 25.00 23.64 9.24
C VAL A 42 25.73 22.30 9.27
N VAL A 43 27.07 22.31 9.28
CA VAL A 43 27.87 21.08 9.36
C VAL A 43 27.61 20.32 10.68
N SER A 44 27.50 21.03 11.81
CA SER A 44 27.18 20.42 13.10
C SER A 44 25.76 19.85 13.13
N LEU A 45 24.77 20.55 12.56
CA LEU A 45 23.40 20.04 12.46
C LEU A 45 23.31 18.81 11.55
N VAL A 46 23.95 18.85 10.38
CA VAL A 46 24.00 17.72 9.44
C VAL A 46 24.75 16.54 10.05
N GLY A 47 25.93 16.79 10.64
CA GLY A 47 26.72 15.76 11.30
C GLY A 47 26.02 15.16 12.51
N GLY A 48 25.42 16.01 13.37
CA GLY A 48 24.62 15.55 14.50
C GLY A 48 23.38 14.75 14.07
N ALA A 49 22.67 15.19 13.05
CA ALA A 49 21.55 14.46 12.47
C ALA A 49 22.00 13.11 11.88
N TYR A 50 23.14 13.09 11.17
CA TYR A 50 23.69 11.85 10.62
C TYR A 50 24.08 10.85 11.72
N LEU A 51 24.81 11.28 12.75
CA LEU A 51 25.20 10.41 13.88
C LEU A 51 23.97 9.89 14.63
N TRP A 52 23.01 10.77 14.90
CA TRP A 52 21.77 10.39 15.57
C TRP A 52 20.96 9.37 14.75
N VAL A 53 20.85 9.55 13.42
CA VAL A 53 20.19 8.58 12.53
C VAL A 53 20.98 7.26 12.52
N HIS A 54 22.31 7.31 12.49
CA HIS A 54 23.16 6.12 12.50
C HIS A 54 22.97 5.29 13.77
N GLU A 55 23.00 5.93 14.95
CA GLU A 55 22.76 5.29 16.24
C GLU A 55 21.32 4.71 16.32
N SER A 56 20.33 5.47 15.87
CA SER A 56 18.92 5.05 15.84
C SER A 56 18.70 3.81 14.97
N VAL A 57 19.41 3.69 13.85
CA VAL A 57 19.32 2.54 12.95
C VAL A 57 19.91 1.28 13.57
N GLY A 58 21.04 1.40 14.28
CA GLY A 58 21.61 0.28 15.03
C GLY A 58 20.60 -0.32 16.03
N ALA A 59 19.79 0.53 16.66
CA ALA A 59 18.79 0.10 17.64
C ALA A 59 17.55 -0.61 17.01
N VAL A 60 17.27 -0.43 15.69
CA VAL A 60 16.19 -1.14 14.96
C VAL A 60 16.69 -2.45 14.36
N SER A 61 18.00 -2.60 14.19
CA SER A 61 18.59 -3.79 13.59
C SER A 61 18.30 -5.04 14.42
N ALA A 62 18.29 -6.21 13.76
CA ALA A 62 18.04 -7.49 14.38
C ALA A 62 18.93 -7.73 15.61
N HIS A 63 18.34 -7.85 16.79
CA HIS A 63 19.04 -8.12 18.05
C HIS A 63 18.58 -9.42 18.70
N SER A 64 17.31 -9.84 18.53
CA SER A 64 16.85 -11.13 19.02
C SER A 64 17.46 -12.30 18.23
N VAL A 65 17.61 -13.44 18.89
CA VAL A 65 18.12 -14.66 18.25
C VAL A 65 17.19 -15.08 17.12
N ASP A 66 15.87 -15.02 17.34
CA ASP A 66 14.83 -15.44 16.40
C ASP A 66 14.89 -14.64 15.08
N VAL A 67 15.00 -13.30 15.14
CA VAL A 67 15.11 -12.46 13.93
C VAL A 67 16.47 -12.63 13.26
N LYS A 68 17.56 -12.79 14.00
CA LYS A 68 18.89 -13.06 13.45
C LYS A 68 18.95 -14.39 12.68
N GLU A 69 18.34 -15.44 13.21
CA GLU A 69 18.23 -16.73 12.51
C GLU A 69 17.42 -16.61 11.22
N ALA A 70 16.28 -15.90 11.26
CA ALA A 70 15.45 -15.66 10.10
C ALA A 70 16.18 -14.79 9.04
N GLN A 71 17.05 -13.88 9.47
CA GLN A 71 17.81 -12.98 8.56
C GLN A 71 18.65 -13.75 7.54
N SER A 72 19.21 -14.90 7.92
CA SER A 72 20.00 -15.76 7.02
C SER A 72 19.18 -16.33 5.84
N ARG A 73 17.86 -16.34 5.97
CA ARG A 73 16.91 -16.88 4.97
C ARG A 73 16.28 -15.80 4.11
N LEU A 74 16.49 -14.52 4.43
CA LEU A 74 15.99 -13.41 3.63
C LEU A 74 16.72 -13.28 2.32
N ASP A 75 15.99 -12.94 1.27
CA ASP A 75 16.54 -12.68 -0.05
C ASP A 75 17.33 -11.36 -0.05
N GLY A 76 18.37 -11.28 -0.89
CA GLY A 76 19.21 -10.10 -0.97
C GLY A 76 18.41 -8.83 -1.29
N VAL A 77 18.77 -7.72 -0.63
CA VAL A 77 18.12 -6.42 -0.85
C VAL A 77 18.43 -5.93 -2.27
N PRO A 78 17.42 -5.69 -3.11
CA PRO A 78 17.61 -5.22 -4.46
C PRO A 78 18.20 -3.80 -4.54
N PRO A 79 18.68 -3.35 -5.71
CA PRO A 79 19.06 -1.96 -5.94
C PRO A 79 17.94 -0.98 -5.61
N ALA A 80 18.31 0.26 -5.36
CA ALA A 80 17.43 1.32 -4.85
C ALA A 80 16.23 1.67 -5.74
N ASP A 81 16.35 1.41 -7.03
CA ASP A 81 15.34 1.65 -8.08
C ASP A 81 14.42 0.45 -8.33
N LYS A 82 14.65 -0.66 -7.61
CA LYS A 82 13.86 -1.88 -7.72
C LYS A 82 12.91 -2.03 -6.54
N ALA A 83 11.86 -2.80 -6.75
CA ALA A 83 10.91 -3.14 -5.71
C ALA A 83 11.55 -4.02 -4.63
N ALA A 84 11.23 -3.73 -3.37
CA ALA A 84 11.62 -4.54 -2.22
C ALA A 84 10.41 -4.96 -1.41
N ILE A 85 10.46 -6.15 -0.82
CA ILE A 85 9.35 -6.75 -0.07
C ILE A 85 9.79 -6.97 1.38
N ALA A 86 8.93 -6.54 2.31
CA ALA A 86 9.06 -6.77 3.73
C ALA A 86 7.93 -7.68 4.23
N LEU A 87 8.27 -8.70 5.03
CA LEU A 87 7.31 -9.43 5.85
C LEU A 87 7.16 -8.71 7.19
N VAL A 88 5.93 -8.33 7.52
CA VAL A 88 5.58 -7.71 8.80
C VAL A 88 4.85 -8.72 9.66
N ILE A 89 5.36 -8.95 10.87
CA ILE A 89 4.79 -9.84 11.88
C ILE A 89 4.41 -9.02 13.11
N GLY A 90 3.11 -8.96 13.39
CA GLY A 90 2.58 -8.38 14.63
C GLY A 90 2.26 -9.49 15.63
N TYR A 91 2.85 -9.45 16.84
CA TYR A 91 2.70 -10.49 17.84
C TYR A 91 2.36 -9.96 19.23
N ASP A 92 1.71 -10.80 20.04
CA ASP A 92 1.34 -10.48 21.43
C ASP A 92 2.45 -10.95 22.38
N LEU A 93 3.22 -10.01 22.90
CA LEU A 93 4.17 -10.28 23.97
C LEU A 93 3.44 -10.14 25.32
N ARG A 94 3.28 -11.24 26.05
CA ARG A 94 2.63 -11.24 27.37
C ARG A 94 3.51 -10.61 28.43
N HIS A 95 2.85 -10.15 29.50
CA HIS A 95 3.58 -9.59 30.64
C HIS A 95 4.50 -10.64 31.28
N GLY A 96 5.80 -10.36 31.35
CA GLY A 96 6.80 -11.29 31.91
C GLY A 96 7.52 -12.17 30.90
N GLU A 97 7.11 -12.17 29.63
CA GLU A 97 7.85 -12.85 28.56
C GLU A 97 9.01 -11.98 28.06
N ALA A 98 10.14 -12.60 27.74
CA ALA A 98 11.29 -11.91 27.16
C ALA A 98 10.98 -11.40 25.74
N GLU A 99 11.54 -10.27 25.36
CA GLU A 99 11.45 -9.77 23.97
C GLU A 99 12.05 -10.82 23.03
N GLY A 100 11.33 -11.12 21.93
CA GLY A 100 11.72 -12.17 20.97
C GLY A 100 11.20 -13.56 21.31
N THR A 101 10.44 -13.75 22.41
CA THR A 101 9.74 -15.03 22.67
C THR A 101 8.68 -15.26 21.59
N PRO A 102 8.75 -16.39 20.84
CA PRO A 102 7.77 -16.70 19.83
C PRO A 102 6.37 -16.82 20.44
N SER A 103 5.45 -16.02 19.93
CA SER A 103 4.05 -16.04 20.34
C SER A 103 3.16 -16.11 19.10
N ARG A 104 1.86 -16.37 19.26
CA ARG A 104 0.96 -16.38 18.10
C ARG A 104 0.94 -15.01 17.44
N SER A 105 1.19 -15.00 16.13
CA SER A 105 1.06 -13.76 15.34
C SER A 105 -0.42 -13.45 15.11
N ASP A 106 -0.84 -12.24 15.47
CA ASP A 106 -2.17 -11.72 15.15
C ASP A 106 -2.20 -11.00 13.79
N THR A 107 -1.02 -10.68 13.25
CA THR A 107 -0.86 -9.99 11.96
C THR A 107 0.30 -10.59 11.19
N LEU A 108 0.03 -11.05 9.97
CA LEU A 108 1.00 -11.46 8.98
C LEU A 108 0.67 -10.71 7.69
N MET A 109 1.59 -9.88 7.20
CA MET A 109 1.40 -9.16 5.95
C MET A 109 2.71 -8.91 5.21
N LEU A 110 2.62 -8.89 3.89
CA LEU A 110 3.69 -8.42 3.02
C LEU A 110 3.46 -6.95 2.67
N LEU A 111 4.52 -6.16 2.70
CA LEU A 111 4.57 -4.80 2.18
C LEU A 111 5.59 -4.76 1.05
N ARG A 112 5.20 -4.26 -0.11
CA ARG A 112 6.08 -4.06 -1.26
C ARG A 112 6.18 -2.57 -1.57
N ALA A 113 7.38 -2.04 -1.54
CA ALA A 113 7.68 -0.68 -1.98
C ALA A 113 8.30 -0.75 -3.36
N ASP A 114 7.69 -0.10 -4.33
CA ASP A 114 8.15 -0.09 -5.73
C ASP A 114 8.40 1.33 -6.23
N PRO A 115 9.66 1.77 -6.29
CA PRO A 115 10.01 3.09 -6.78
C PRO A 115 9.73 3.28 -8.27
N GLN A 116 9.70 2.23 -9.08
CA GLN A 116 9.47 2.34 -10.53
C GLN A 116 8.02 2.67 -10.87
N THR A 117 7.09 2.15 -10.09
CA THR A 117 5.65 2.41 -10.25
C THR A 117 5.13 3.47 -9.26
N GLU A 118 6.01 3.99 -8.41
CA GLU A 118 5.67 4.92 -7.32
C GLU A 118 4.52 4.38 -6.47
N ALA A 119 4.54 3.08 -6.16
CA ALA A 119 3.45 2.40 -5.48
C ALA A 119 3.92 1.63 -4.24
N ILE A 120 3.05 1.56 -3.23
CA ILE A 120 3.14 0.59 -2.15
C ILE A 120 1.98 -0.39 -2.28
N SER A 121 2.29 -1.68 -2.21
CA SER A 121 1.30 -2.75 -2.15
C SER A 121 1.36 -3.45 -0.80
N MET A 122 0.20 -3.93 -0.33
CA MET A 122 0.04 -4.71 0.89
C MET A 122 -0.76 -5.97 0.60
N LEU A 123 -0.28 -7.12 1.07
CA LEU A 123 -0.98 -8.41 1.05
C LEU A 123 -1.02 -8.96 2.47
N SER A 124 -2.22 -9.12 3.03
CA SER A 124 -2.43 -9.65 4.39
C SER A 124 -2.92 -11.08 4.35
N PHE A 125 -2.43 -11.90 5.28
CA PHE A 125 -2.84 -13.30 5.44
C PHE A 125 -3.75 -13.42 6.65
N PRO A 126 -4.99 -13.96 6.47
CA PRO A 126 -5.86 -14.29 7.59
C PRO A 126 -5.18 -15.29 8.53
N ARG A 127 -5.16 -15.02 9.84
CA ARG A 127 -4.43 -15.84 10.81
C ARG A 127 -4.94 -17.27 10.92
N ASP A 128 -6.23 -17.48 10.62
CA ASP A 128 -6.89 -18.78 10.67
C ASP A 128 -6.84 -19.54 9.32
N MET A 129 -6.06 -19.02 8.35
CA MET A 129 -5.83 -19.67 7.05
C MET A 129 -5.00 -20.94 7.24
N ILE A 130 -5.51 -22.07 6.73
CA ILE A 130 -4.83 -23.38 6.77
C ILE A 130 -3.79 -23.44 5.65
N VAL A 131 -2.55 -23.64 6.05
CA VAL A 131 -1.39 -23.74 5.15
C VAL A 131 -0.43 -24.81 5.63
N ASP A 132 0.50 -25.21 4.76
CA ASP A 132 1.62 -26.07 5.10
C ASP A 132 2.73 -25.23 5.74
N ILE A 133 2.86 -25.32 7.07
CA ILE A 133 3.87 -24.58 7.83
C ILE A 133 5.24 -25.22 7.61
N GLN A 134 6.22 -24.39 7.27
CA GLN A 134 7.60 -24.78 7.03
C GLN A 134 8.44 -24.59 8.30
N CYS A 135 8.66 -25.67 9.04
CA CYS A 135 9.57 -25.66 10.17
C CYS A 135 10.91 -26.32 9.82
N PRO A 136 12.00 -26.03 10.55
CA PRO A 136 13.25 -26.75 10.38
C PRO A 136 13.06 -28.27 10.55
N GLY A 137 13.24 -29.03 9.47
CA GLY A 137 13.14 -30.49 9.48
C GLY A 137 11.71 -31.08 9.50
N SER A 138 10.66 -30.27 9.45
CA SER A 138 9.27 -30.76 9.42
C SER A 138 8.33 -29.81 8.67
N VAL A 139 7.30 -30.40 8.04
CA VAL A 139 6.18 -29.66 7.44
C VAL A 139 4.89 -30.21 8.01
N TYR A 140 3.99 -29.34 8.45
CA TYR A 140 2.68 -29.76 8.96
C TYR A 140 1.60 -28.75 8.60
N ARG A 141 0.38 -29.25 8.37
CA ARG A 141 -0.74 -28.45 7.91
C ARG A 141 -1.56 -27.95 9.09
N THR A 142 -1.56 -26.64 9.29
CA THR A 142 -2.34 -25.98 10.35
C THR A 142 -2.55 -24.49 10.04
N LYS A 143 -3.12 -23.73 10.99
CA LYS A 143 -3.34 -22.28 10.86
C LYS A 143 -2.02 -21.52 10.70
N ILE A 144 -1.97 -20.58 9.78
CA ILE A 144 -0.77 -19.80 9.44
C ILE A 144 -0.19 -19.04 10.66
N ASN A 145 -1.03 -18.63 11.63
CA ASN A 145 -0.57 -17.94 12.84
C ASN A 145 0.28 -18.83 13.77
N ALA A 146 0.21 -20.14 13.62
CA ALA A 146 1.04 -21.09 14.37
C ALA A 146 2.50 -21.08 13.86
N ALA A 147 2.76 -20.67 12.62
CA ALA A 147 4.10 -20.66 12.05
C ALA A 147 5.09 -19.86 12.92
N TYR A 148 4.70 -18.67 13.36
CA TYR A 148 5.54 -17.85 14.25
C TYR A 148 5.64 -18.44 15.66
N ALA A 149 4.53 -18.93 16.21
CA ALA A 149 4.50 -19.48 17.56
C ALA A 149 5.32 -20.77 17.72
N THR A 150 5.38 -21.60 16.68
CA THR A 150 5.99 -22.93 16.74
C THR A 150 7.41 -22.96 16.19
N CYS A 151 7.66 -22.21 15.13
CA CYS A 151 8.91 -22.26 14.36
C CYS A 151 9.60 -20.89 14.26
N GLY A 152 9.15 -19.91 15.05
CA GLY A 152 9.72 -18.57 15.11
C GLY A 152 9.58 -17.77 13.82
N ALA A 153 10.34 -16.70 13.76
CA ALA A 153 10.38 -15.80 12.61
C ALA A 153 10.82 -16.49 11.31
N LYS A 154 11.76 -17.43 11.43
CA LYS A 154 12.27 -18.23 10.32
C LYS A 154 11.18 -19.12 9.72
N GLY A 155 10.42 -19.84 10.55
CA GLY A 155 9.32 -20.68 10.07
C GLY A 155 8.18 -19.88 9.45
N ALA A 156 7.84 -18.72 10.02
CA ALA A 156 6.88 -17.81 9.41
C ALA A 156 7.36 -17.29 8.05
N LEU A 157 8.63 -16.90 7.94
CA LEU A 157 9.25 -16.44 6.68
C LEU A 157 9.23 -17.53 5.61
N ASP A 158 9.71 -18.75 5.95
CA ASP A 158 9.76 -19.85 4.99
C ASP A 158 8.35 -20.28 4.56
N THR A 159 7.37 -20.26 5.46
CA THR A 159 5.96 -20.53 5.16
C THR A 159 5.40 -19.52 4.15
N ILE A 160 5.59 -18.22 4.39
CA ILE A 160 5.10 -17.16 3.47
C ILE A 160 5.81 -17.22 2.11
N ARG A 161 7.13 -17.48 2.10
CA ARG A 161 7.89 -17.64 0.83
C ARG A 161 7.37 -18.82 0.01
N THR A 162 7.15 -19.97 0.65
CA THR A 162 6.61 -21.16 -0.02
C THR A 162 5.20 -20.92 -0.54
N LEU A 163 4.34 -20.26 0.26
CA LEU A 163 2.96 -19.97 -0.12
C LEU A 163 2.84 -19.01 -1.30
N THR A 164 3.72 -17.99 -1.36
CA THR A 164 3.59 -16.89 -2.32
C THR A 164 4.57 -16.98 -3.49
N GLY A 165 5.68 -17.68 -3.33
CA GLY A 165 6.80 -17.68 -4.29
C GLY A 165 7.54 -16.33 -4.39
N LEU A 166 7.30 -15.38 -3.45
CA LEU A 166 7.89 -14.04 -3.49
C LEU A 166 9.24 -14.00 -2.77
N PRO A 167 10.22 -13.22 -3.29
CA PRO A 167 11.43 -12.91 -2.54
C PRO A 167 11.09 -11.95 -1.40
N ILE A 168 11.56 -12.25 -0.18
CA ILE A 168 11.36 -11.40 0.98
C ILE A 168 12.70 -10.83 1.41
N ASN A 169 12.86 -9.50 1.31
CA ASN A 169 14.12 -8.80 1.52
C ASN A 169 14.30 -8.29 2.94
N TYR A 170 13.18 -8.03 3.63
CA TYR A 170 13.13 -7.52 4.99
C TYR A 170 12.15 -8.30 5.83
N LEU A 171 12.49 -8.47 7.12
CA LEU A 171 11.59 -8.96 8.15
C LEU A 171 11.39 -7.87 9.19
N ILE A 172 10.15 -7.52 9.49
CA ILE A 172 9.79 -6.50 10.47
C ILE A 172 8.93 -7.13 11.54
N THR A 173 9.36 -7.12 12.79
CA THR A 173 8.56 -7.62 13.90
C THR A 173 8.14 -6.47 14.82
N VAL A 174 6.88 -6.50 15.26
CA VAL A 174 6.29 -5.46 16.12
C VAL A 174 5.43 -6.11 17.19
N ASN A 175 5.73 -5.84 18.46
CA ASN A 175 4.87 -6.25 19.56
C ASN A 175 3.78 -5.20 19.85
N PHE A 176 2.72 -5.61 20.56
CA PHE A 176 1.58 -4.73 20.85
C PHE A 176 1.92 -3.52 21.72
N ARG A 177 2.91 -3.64 22.60
CA ARG A 177 3.38 -2.50 23.42
C ARG A 177 4.03 -1.45 22.52
N GLY A 178 4.84 -1.91 21.57
CA GLY A 178 5.47 -1.07 20.56
C GLY A 178 4.46 -0.39 19.65
N PHE A 179 3.48 -1.14 19.16
CA PHE A 179 2.39 -0.59 18.36
C PHE A 179 1.69 0.57 19.08
N LYS A 180 1.29 0.38 20.35
CA LYS A 180 0.65 1.45 21.14
C LYS A 180 1.54 2.68 21.29
N LYS A 181 2.84 2.50 21.53
CA LYS A 181 3.79 3.62 21.67
C LYS A 181 3.96 4.38 20.35
N ILE A 182 4.09 3.68 19.23
CA ILE A 182 4.21 4.31 17.90
C ILE A 182 2.97 5.15 17.61
N VAL A 183 1.76 4.60 17.80
CA VAL A 183 0.51 5.31 17.58
C VAL A 183 0.39 6.55 18.46
N ASN A 184 0.74 6.46 19.76
CA ASN A 184 0.72 7.59 20.68
C ASN A 184 1.74 8.67 20.29
N THR A 185 2.91 8.29 19.76
CA THR A 185 3.93 9.24 19.30
C THR A 185 3.46 10.04 18.07
N LEU A 186 2.54 9.47 17.29
CA LEU A 186 1.86 10.16 16.18
C LEU A 186 0.69 11.04 16.64
N ASP A 187 0.47 11.21 17.96
CA ASP A 187 -0.71 11.84 18.54
C ASP A 187 -2.02 11.11 18.18
N GLY A 188 -1.94 9.80 17.94
CA GLY A 188 -3.06 8.99 17.47
C GLY A 188 -3.17 8.95 15.94
N VAL A 189 -4.08 8.13 15.46
CA VAL A 189 -4.36 7.94 14.02
C VAL A 189 -5.85 8.17 13.76
N TRP A 190 -6.16 8.97 12.74
CA TRP A 190 -7.52 9.25 12.33
C TRP A 190 -8.09 8.11 11.49
N VAL A 191 -9.15 7.46 11.97
CA VAL A 191 -9.78 6.28 11.34
C VAL A 191 -11.27 6.49 11.18
N ASP A 192 -11.84 6.08 10.05
CA ASP A 192 -13.29 5.99 9.87
C ASP A 192 -13.78 4.66 10.45
N VAL A 193 -14.35 4.71 11.63
CA VAL A 193 -14.91 3.56 12.35
C VAL A 193 -16.33 3.32 11.81
N ASP A 194 -16.55 2.17 11.19
CA ASP A 194 -17.77 1.84 10.45
C ASP A 194 -19.00 1.67 11.35
N ARG A 195 -18.86 1.02 12.52
CA ARG A 195 -19.90 0.73 13.49
C ARG A 195 -19.41 0.85 14.93
N ARG A 196 -20.28 0.68 15.92
CA ARG A 196 -19.86 0.53 17.31
C ARG A 196 -19.13 -0.80 17.51
N TYR A 197 -17.97 -0.76 18.15
CA TYR A 197 -17.24 -1.94 18.63
C TYR A 197 -17.34 -1.96 20.15
N PHE A 198 -18.05 -2.95 20.66
CA PHE A 198 -18.32 -3.06 22.07
C PHE A 198 -17.95 -4.45 22.60
N ASN A 199 -17.21 -4.48 23.70
CA ASN A 199 -16.94 -5.66 24.51
C ASN A 199 -16.73 -5.22 25.96
N ASP A 200 -17.53 -5.73 26.86
CA ASP A 200 -17.46 -5.43 28.30
C ASP A 200 -16.74 -6.51 29.11
N GLN A 201 -16.42 -7.63 28.48
CA GLN A 201 -15.78 -8.76 29.13
C GLN A 201 -14.28 -8.48 29.32
N SER A 202 -13.92 -8.08 30.52
CA SER A 202 -12.54 -7.99 31.01
C SER A 202 -12.32 -9.05 32.09
N GLY A 203 -11.29 -9.90 31.94
CA GLY A 203 -10.98 -10.93 32.92
C GLY A 203 -10.20 -12.10 32.35
N ALA A 204 -10.07 -13.22 33.09
CA ALA A 204 -9.28 -14.38 32.70
C ALA A 204 -9.69 -15.01 31.34
N TYR A 205 -10.94 -14.83 30.92
CA TYR A 205 -11.50 -15.32 29.66
C TYR A 205 -11.86 -14.20 28.66
N GLY A 206 -11.82 -12.94 29.09
CA GLY A 206 -12.01 -11.77 28.22
C GLY A 206 -10.68 -11.20 27.72
N TYR A 207 -10.67 -10.56 26.54
CA TYR A 207 -9.41 -10.06 26.02
C TYR A 207 -9.21 -8.55 26.16
N ALA A 208 -10.28 -7.75 26.21
CA ALA A 208 -10.22 -6.30 26.46
C ALA A 208 -11.59 -5.71 26.69
N LYS A 209 -11.67 -4.61 27.45
CA LYS A 209 -12.86 -3.75 27.52
C LYS A 209 -12.83 -2.73 26.39
N ILE A 210 -13.74 -2.87 25.44
CA ILE A 210 -13.76 -2.06 24.20
C ILE A 210 -15.08 -1.31 24.10
N ASN A 211 -15.05 -0.02 23.79
CA ASN A 211 -16.23 0.77 23.47
C ASN A 211 -15.88 1.88 22.47
N LEU A 212 -15.69 1.49 21.21
CA LEU A 212 -15.43 2.43 20.12
C LEU A 212 -16.74 2.81 19.43
N GLN A 213 -17.00 4.09 19.31
CA GLN A 213 -18.19 4.63 18.64
C GLN A 213 -17.96 4.76 17.13
N PRO A 214 -19.01 4.70 16.29
CA PRO A 214 -18.88 4.89 14.85
C PRO A 214 -18.54 6.33 14.47
N GLY A 215 -17.86 6.50 13.32
CA GLY A 215 -17.52 7.78 12.72
C GLY A 215 -16.02 8.02 12.61
N TYR A 216 -15.66 9.08 11.90
CA TYR A 216 -14.27 9.46 11.72
C TYR A 216 -13.72 10.06 13.01
N GLN A 217 -12.75 9.41 13.61
CA GLN A 217 -12.24 9.79 14.92
C GLN A 217 -10.75 9.43 15.08
N ARG A 218 -10.10 10.07 16.03
CA ARG A 218 -8.71 9.85 16.38
C ARG A 218 -8.58 8.69 17.38
N LEU A 219 -7.93 7.59 16.97
CA LEU A 219 -7.64 6.47 17.85
C LEU A 219 -6.25 6.62 18.47
N THR A 220 -6.17 6.55 19.79
CA THR A 220 -4.91 6.46 20.54
C THR A 220 -4.39 5.03 20.55
N GLY A 221 -3.16 4.80 21.05
CA GLY A 221 -2.53 3.47 21.00
C GLY A 221 -3.38 2.35 21.59
N GLY A 222 -4.13 2.61 22.68
CA GLY A 222 -5.07 1.63 23.25
C GLY A 222 -6.23 1.34 22.31
N SER A 223 -7.00 2.37 21.95
CA SER A 223 -8.18 2.25 21.09
C SER A 223 -7.83 1.78 19.67
N ALA A 224 -6.64 2.13 19.17
CA ALA A 224 -6.14 1.64 17.90
C ALA A 224 -5.87 0.12 17.96
N LEU A 225 -5.25 -0.35 19.04
CA LEU A 225 -5.03 -1.79 19.24
C LEU A 225 -6.35 -2.55 19.35
N ASP A 226 -7.32 -2.01 20.10
CA ASP A 226 -8.67 -2.56 20.22
C ASP A 226 -9.35 -2.68 18.85
N PHE A 227 -9.27 -1.63 18.02
CA PHE A 227 -9.84 -1.61 16.68
C PHE A 227 -9.26 -2.68 15.75
N VAL A 228 -7.93 -2.81 15.71
CA VAL A 228 -7.27 -3.75 14.80
C VAL A 228 -7.34 -5.21 15.28
N ARG A 229 -7.65 -5.46 16.57
CA ARG A 229 -7.76 -6.80 17.16
C ARG A 229 -9.18 -7.31 17.35
N PHE A 230 -10.18 -6.44 17.31
CA PHE A 230 -11.58 -6.82 17.60
C PHE A 230 -12.04 -8.06 16.81
N ARG A 231 -12.68 -9.02 17.48
CA ARG A 231 -13.17 -10.28 16.87
C ARG A 231 -14.51 -10.77 17.43
N HIS A 232 -15.12 -10.05 18.37
CA HIS A 232 -16.22 -10.61 19.17
C HIS A 232 -17.47 -10.95 18.36
N THR A 233 -17.81 -10.12 17.35
CA THR A 233 -19.05 -10.24 16.57
C THR A 233 -18.82 -10.31 15.06
N ASP A 234 -17.57 -10.45 14.62
CA ASP A 234 -17.23 -10.47 13.20
C ASP A 234 -16.13 -11.50 12.85
N SER A 235 -15.94 -11.72 11.56
CA SER A 235 -15.01 -12.70 11.03
C SER A 235 -13.57 -12.19 10.98
N ASP A 236 -12.64 -13.10 10.73
CA ASP A 236 -11.23 -12.76 10.50
C ASP A 236 -11.02 -11.82 9.29
N PHE A 237 -11.90 -11.90 8.29
CA PHE A 237 -11.89 -10.98 7.14
C PHE A 237 -12.08 -9.52 7.55
N HIS A 238 -13.02 -9.25 8.46
CA HIS A 238 -13.24 -7.90 8.98
C HIS A 238 -12.03 -7.41 9.78
N ARG A 239 -11.37 -8.29 10.54
CA ARG A 239 -10.14 -7.92 11.25
C ARG A 239 -9.02 -7.56 10.28
N VAL A 240 -8.76 -8.36 9.26
CA VAL A 240 -7.77 -8.06 8.21
C VAL A 240 -8.11 -6.73 7.53
N ALA A 241 -9.37 -6.50 7.19
CA ALA A 241 -9.80 -5.23 6.58
C ALA A 241 -9.56 -4.02 7.49
N ARG A 242 -9.80 -4.15 8.83
CA ARG A 242 -9.48 -3.10 9.80
C ARG A 242 -7.98 -2.85 9.93
N GLN A 243 -7.16 -3.90 9.92
CA GLN A 243 -5.70 -3.77 9.93
C GLN A 243 -5.21 -3.02 8.68
N GLN A 244 -5.72 -3.37 7.51
CA GLN A 244 -5.40 -2.68 6.25
C GLN A 244 -5.86 -1.22 6.25
N LEU A 245 -7.09 -0.96 6.71
CA LEU A 245 -7.62 0.40 6.87
C LEU A 245 -6.73 1.22 7.81
N PHE A 246 -6.31 0.63 8.93
CA PHE A 246 -5.46 1.29 9.92
C PHE A 246 -4.07 1.64 9.37
N VAL A 247 -3.42 0.73 8.62
CA VAL A 247 -2.12 0.99 7.98
C VAL A 247 -2.24 2.15 6.97
N THR A 248 -3.32 2.18 6.18
CA THR A 248 -3.59 3.29 5.25
C THR A 248 -3.80 4.61 6.00
N ALA A 249 -4.59 4.60 7.07
CA ALA A 249 -4.86 5.76 7.93
C ALA A 249 -3.56 6.26 8.62
N MET A 250 -2.70 5.36 9.07
CA MET A 250 -1.41 5.70 9.66
C MET A 250 -0.48 6.39 8.65
N LYS A 251 -0.45 5.93 7.39
CA LYS A 251 0.27 6.61 6.29
C LYS A 251 -0.23 8.04 6.09
N GLU A 252 -1.55 8.24 6.04
CA GLU A 252 -2.14 9.57 5.87
C GLU A 252 -1.84 10.48 7.07
N GLN A 253 -1.87 9.93 8.28
CA GLN A 253 -1.48 10.64 9.50
C GLN A 253 -0.01 11.07 9.45
N LEU A 254 0.90 10.18 9.07
CA LEU A 254 2.32 10.50 8.91
C LEU A 254 2.52 11.64 7.90
N ARG A 255 1.85 11.57 6.74
CA ARG A 255 1.96 12.59 5.70
C ARG A 255 1.49 13.97 6.18
N LYS A 256 0.41 14.04 6.95
CA LYS A 256 -0.18 15.30 7.43
C LYS A 256 0.52 15.86 8.67
N SER A 257 0.97 14.98 9.57
CA SER A 257 1.58 15.35 10.86
C SER A 257 3.10 15.39 10.82
N PHE A 258 3.72 15.19 9.63
CA PHE A 258 5.17 15.23 9.50
C PHE A 258 5.70 16.60 9.91
N SER A 259 6.47 16.61 11.01
CA SER A 259 7.22 17.76 11.46
C SER A 259 8.63 17.29 11.82
N VAL A 260 9.63 18.04 11.38
CA VAL A 260 11.03 17.73 11.67
C VAL A 260 11.27 17.60 13.18
N THR A 261 10.53 18.35 14.01
CA THR A 261 10.61 18.30 15.48
C THR A 261 10.05 17.01 16.08
N LYS A 262 9.14 16.30 15.39
CA LYS A 262 8.56 15.03 15.85
C LYS A 262 9.37 13.80 15.41
N VAL A 263 10.21 13.95 14.39
CA VAL A 263 11.01 12.84 13.84
C VAL A 263 11.84 12.13 14.92
N PRO A 264 12.57 12.82 15.81
CA PRO A 264 13.35 12.16 16.86
C PRO A 264 12.52 11.29 17.79
N LYS A 265 11.35 11.78 18.21
CA LYS A 265 10.43 11.02 19.08
C LYS A 265 9.86 9.78 18.37
N LEU A 266 9.49 9.92 17.09
CA LEU A 266 8.97 8.82 16.28
C LEU A 266 10.05 7.76 16.05
N VAL A 267 11.25 8.16 15.66
CA VAL A 267 12.39 7.24 15.50
C VAL A 267 12.66 6.52 16.82
N GLY A 268 12.75 7.24 17.95
CA GLY A 268 12.95 6.61 19.27
C GLY A 268 11.81 5.66 19.68
N ALA A 269 10.56 5.90 19.27
CA ALA A 269 9.46 4.97 19.52
C ALA A 269 9.56 3.72 18.64
N VAL A 270 9.96 3.87 17.37
CA VAL A 270 10.16 2.75 16.44
C VAL A 270 11.36 1.92 16.85
N THR A 271 12.53 2.53 17.11
CA THR A 271 13.78 1.82 17.42
C THR A 271 13.72 0.95 18.67
N LYS A 272 12.88 1.31 19.63
CA LYS A 272 12.71 0.55 20.88
C LYS A 272 11.68 -0.56 20.81
N ASN A 273 10.91 -0.66 19.73
CA ASN A 273 9.73 -1.52 19.70
C ASN A 273 9.51 -2.24 18.36
N VAL A 274 10.41 -2.04 17.41
CA VAL A 274 10.41 -2.69 16.10
C VAL A 274 11.77 -3.27 15.87
N GLU A 275 11.82 -4.48 15.38
CA GLU A 275 13.05 -5.14 15.00
C GLU A 275 13.04 -5.45 13.51
N VAL A 276 14.14 -5.19 12.81
CA VAL A 276 14.25 -5.33 11.36
C VAL A 276 15.41 -6.24 10.99
N GLY A 277 15.09 -7.39 10.41
CA GLY A 277 16.04 -8.25 9.71
C GLY A 277 16.24 -7.80 8.27
N VAL A 278 17.46 -7.86 7.76
CA VAL A 278 17.85 -7.44 6.41
C VAL A 278 18.51 -8.59 5.67
N GLY A 279 18.07 -8.87 4.44
CA GLY A 279 18.59 -9.97 3.64
C GLY A 279 19.93 -9.70 2.97
N GLY A 280 20.56 -10.80 2.52
CA GLY A 280 21.83 -10.75 1.76
C GLY A 280 23.05 -10.41 2.62
N GLY A 281 23.02 -10.70 3.94
CA GLY A 281 24.15 -10.43 4.85
C GLY A 281 24.45 -8.95 5.04
N LYS A 282 23.53 -8.07 4.68
CA LYS A 282 23.67 -6.61 4.82
C LYS A 282 23.10 -6.14 6.15
N GLU A 283 23.72 -5.12 6.69
CA GLU A 283 23.17 -4.38 7.83
C GLU A 283 22.19 -3.30 7.37
N LEU A 284 21.22 -3.00 8.23
CA LEU A 284 20.29 -1.91 8.00
C LEU A 284 21.06 -0.59 8.01
N SER A 285 20.98 0.18 6.92
CA SER A 285 21.68 1.45 6.83
C SER A 285 20.75 2.65 7.02
N PRO A 286 21.23 3.75 7.62
CA PRO A 286 20.48 5.01 7.75
C PRO A 286 19.95 5.52 6.41
N ARG A 287 20.74 5.40 5.35
CA ARG A 287 20.39 5.80 3.99
C ARG A 287 19.20 5.00 3.46
N THR A 288 19.16 3.70 3.77
CA THR A 288 18.05 2.82 3.36
C THR A 288 16.76 3.23 4.04
N ILE A 289 16.76 3.45 5.35
CA ILE A 289 15.57 3.90 6.08
C ILE A 289 15.08 5.25 5.56
N LEU A 290 15.98 6.23 5.45
CA LEU A 290 15.63 7.56 4.95
C LEU A 290 15.01 7.49 3.55
N ARG A 291 15.58 6.68 2.67
CA ARG A 291 15.06 6.49 1.31
C ARG A 291 13.64 5.93 1.30
N TYR A 292 13.36 4.87 2.07
CA TYR A 292 12.01 4.32 2.15
C TYR A 292 11.03 5.28 2.85
N ALA A 293 11.48 6.03 3.84
CA ALA A 293 10.66 7.06 4.48
C ALA A 293 10.29 8.19 3.51
N LEU A 294 11.26 8.70 2.75
CA LEU A 294 11.02 9.71 1.72
C LEU A 294 10.15 9.18 0.58
N PHE A 295 10.38 7.93 0.17
CA PHE A 295 9.55 7.26 -0.82
C PHE A 295 8.10 7.15 -0.33
N ALA A 296 7.86 6.63 0.88
CA ALA A 296 6.53 6.51 1.46
C ALA A 296 5.81 7.87 1.62
N TYR A 297 6.57 8.93 1.97
CA TYR A 297 6.06 10.29 2.06
C TYR A 297 5.66 10.85 0.69
N GLY A 298 6.48 10.60 -0.35
CA GLY A 298 6.31 11.13 -1.71
C GLY A 298 5.32 10.38 -2.58
N ILE A 299 4.78 9.24 -2.14
CA ILE A 299 3.84 8.43 -2.93
C ILE A 299 2.61 9.24 -3.32
N PRO A 300 2.24 9.27 -4.62
CA PRO A 300 1.05 9.96 -5.10
C PRO A 300 -0.23 9.45 -4.41
N PRO A 301 -1.25 10.29 -4.25
CA PRO A 301 -2.57 9.86 -3.79
C PRO A 301 -3.11 8.70 -4.65
N GLY A 302 -3.65 7.68 -3.99
CA GLY A 302 -4.21 6.50 -4.67
C GLY A 302 -3.19 5.42 -5.08
N HIS A 303 -1.89 5.61 -4.85
CA HIS A 303 -0.84 4.64 -5.16
C HIS A 303 -0.49 3.71 -3.98
N PHE A 304 -1.40 3.58 -3.02
CA PHE A 304 -1.33 2.59 -1.95
C PHE A 304 -2.38 1.50 -2.21
N PHE A 305 -1.92 0.30 -2.53
CA PHE A 305 -2.76 -0.82 -2.99
C PHE A 305 -2.88 -1.89 -1.92
N GLN A 306 -4.05 -2.52 -1.87
CA GLN A 306 -4.36 -3.61 -0.95
C GLN A 306 -4.81 -4.82 -1.75
N ALA A 307 -3.96 -5.85 -1.80
CA ALA A 307 -4.32 -7.14 -2.35
C ALA A 307 -5.02 -7.99 -1.28
N LYS A 308 -6.02 -8.76 -1.69
CA LYS A 308 -6.79 -9.66 -0.82
C LYS A 308 -6.75 -11.06 -1.40
N ILE A 309 -6.68 -12.06 -0.53
CA ILE A 309 -6.88 -13.45 -0.93
C ILE A 309 -8.39 -13.68 -0.94
N ASP A 310 -8.95 -13.82 -2.13
CA ASP A 310 -10.37 -14.12 -2.32
C ASP A 310 -10.65 -15.62 -2.27
N GLY A 311 -11.93 -16.03 -2.34
CA GLY A 311 -12.33 -17.44 -2.36
C GLY A 311 -12.05 -18.22 -1.07
N LEU A 312 -11.78 -17.53 0.03
CA LEU A 312 -11.62 -18.19 1.34
C LEU A 312 -12.97 -18.71 1.84
N THR A 313 -12.97 -19.99 2.23
CA THR A 313 -14.13 -20.70 2.77
C THR A 313 -13.82 -21.24 4.16
N GLY A 314 -14.86 -21.50 4.98
CA GLY A 314 -14.73 -21.96 6.36
C GLY A 314 -15.06 -20.87 7.38
N TYR A 315 -15.14 -21.25 8.66
CA TYR A 315 -15.49 -20.35 9.76
C TYR A 315 -14.31 -20.14 10.73
N SER A 316 -13.81 -21.20 11.33
CA SER A 316 -12.65 -21.18 12.25
C SER A 316 -11.35 -21.61 11.58
N GLU A 317 -11.45 -22.26 10.45
CA GLU A 317 -10.37 -22.72 9.58
C GLU A 317 -10.69 -22.26 8.17
N LEU A 318 -9.82 -21.41 7.61
CA LEU A 318 -10.02 -20.79 6.31
C LEU A 318 -9.16 -21.51 5.27
N THR A 319 -9.79 -21.97 4.19
CA THR A 319 -9.10 -22.60 3.06
C THR A 319 -9.40 -21.87 1.77
N THR A 320 -8.49 -21.90 0.83
CA THR A 320 -8.65 -21.36 -0.52
C THR A 320 -7.83 -22.15 -1.52
N ASP A 321 -8.14 -21.98 -2.80
CA ASP A 321 -7.37 -22.58 -3.88
C ASP A 321 -6.07 -21.82 -4.13
N SER A 322 -5.03 -22.52 -4.60
CA SER A 322 -3.75 -21.91 -4.96
C SER A 322 -3.89 -20.80 -6.01
N ALA A 323 -4.84 -20.93 -6.94
CA ALA A 323 -5.13 -19.90 -7.95
C ALA A 323 -5.55 -18.55 -7.33
N ASN A 324 -6.32 -18.56 -6.24
CA ASN A 324 -6.72 -17.34 -5.52
C ASN A 324 -5.53 -16.69 -4.83
N VAL A 325 -4.62 -17.49 -4.27
CA VAL A 325 -3.37 -16.99 -3.70
C VAL A 325 -2.51 -16.36 -4.79
N GLN A 326 -2.37 -17.03 -5.95
CA GLN A 326 -1.61 -16.49 -7.09
C GLN A 326 -2.21 -15.20 -7.64
N GLN A 327 -3.53 -15.07 -7.67
CA GLN A 327 -4.18 -13.81 -8.03
C GLN A 327 -3.83 -12.69 -7.06
N ALA A 328 -3.90 -12.94 -5.76
CA ALA A 328 -3.53 -11.95 -4.74
C ALA A 328 -2.04 -11.55 -4.86
N VAL A 329 -1.17 -12.51 -5.16
CA VAL A 329 0.26 -12.28 -5.43
C VAL A 329 0.45 -11.43 -6.69
N ALA A 330 -0.32 -11.66 -7.76
CA ALA A 330 -0.28 -10.85 -8.98
C ALA A 330 -0.67 -9.39 -8.70
N GLU A 331 -1.80 -9.17 -8.03
CA GLU A 331 -2.28 -7.84 -7.63
C GLU A 331 -1.29 -7.12 -6.71
N PHE A 332 -0.68 -7.85 -5.78
CA PHE A 332 0.34 -7.32 -4.88
C PHE A 332 1.61 -6.92 -5.63
N SER A 333 2.07 -7.76 -6.55
CA SER A 333 3.33 -7.56 -7.28
C SER A 333 3.23 -6.49 -8.36
N LYS A 334 2.04 -6.35 -8.96
CA LYS A 334 1.77 -5.42 -10.06
C LYS A 334 0.42 -4.74 -9.88
N PRO A 335 0.34 -3.79 -8.95
CA PRO A 335 -0.88 -3.04 -8.75
C PRO A 335 -1.26 -2.27 -10.01
N ASP A 336 -2.49 -2.42 -10.47
CA ASP A 336 -3.00 -1.66 -11.63
C ASP A 336 -3.40 -0.24 -11.21
N VAL A 337 -2.51 0.71 -11.43
CA VAL A 337 -2.74 2.14 -11.17
C VAL A 337 -3.87 2.74 -12.02
N GLN A 338 -4.29 2.06 -13.10
CA GLN A 338 -5.41 2.49 -13.95
C GLN A 338 -6.75 1.86 -13.53
N ALA A 339 -6.74 0.81 -12.71
CA ALA A 339 -7.94 0.10 -12.27
C ALA A 339 -9.05 1.03 -11.74
N PRO A 340 -8.79 2.06 -10.91
CA PRO A 340 -9.80 3.00 -10.46
C PRO A 340 -10.47 3.78 -11.61
N ARG A 341 -9.71 4.17 -12.63
CA ARG A 341 -10.25 4.88 -13.81
C ARG A 341 -11.16 3.99 -14.63
N VAL A 342 -10.72 2.74 -14.83
CA VAL A 342 -11.49 1.71 -15.55
C VAL A 342 -12.78 1.41 -14.81
N ALA A 343 -12.71 1.12 -13.51
CA ALA A 343 -13.88 0.84 -12.68
C ALA A 343 -14.89 2.01 -12.66
N THR A 344 -14.40 3.25 -12.57
CA THR A 344 -15.25 4.45 -12.64
C THR A 344 -15.95 4.58 -13.99
N ALA A 345 -15.23 4.35 -15.08
CA ALA A 345 -15.81 4.45 -16.43
C ALA A 345 -16.92 3.42 -16.63
N VAL A 346 -16.70 2.17 -16.18
CA VAL A 346 -17.72 1.10 -16.22
C VAL A 346 -18.95 1.48 -15.41
N ALA A 347 -18.76 1.89 -14.14
CA ALA A 347 -19.85 2.26 -13.25
C ALA A 347 -20.68 3.44 -13.76
N LEU A 348 -20.06 4.36 -14.51
CA LEU A 348 -20.73 5.49 -15.16
C LEU A 348 -21.31 5.14 -16.55
N GLY A 349 -21.16 3.90 -17.03
CA GLY A 349 -21.66 3.44 -18.34
C GLY A 349 -20.85 3.96 -19.53
N ARG A 350 -19.57 4.32 -19.32
CA ARG A 350 -18.67 4.77 -20.38
C ARG A 350 -17.94 3.57 -21.00
N LYS A 351 -17.79 3.55 -22.35
CA LYS A 351 -17.01 2.52 -23.05
C LYS A 351 -15.50 2.75 -22.82
N ILE A 352 -14.77 1.68 -22.52
CA ILE A 352 -13.31 1.68 -22.39
C ILE A 352 -12.74 1.08 -23.68
N LYS A 353 -11.73 1.75 -24.23
CA LYS A 353 -10.93 1.17 -25.31
C LYS A 353 -9.78 0.38 -24.67
N THR A 354 -9.79 -0.93 -24.77
CA THR A 354 -8.64 -1.79 -24.43
C THR A 354 -7.62 -1.73 -25.56
N THR A 355 -6.35 -1.55 -25.23
CA THR A 355 -5.24 -1.48 -26.19
C THR A 355 -4.53 -2.83 -26.38
N ALA A 356 -4.79 -3.79 -25.50
CA ALA A 356 -4.23 -5.14 -25.63
C ALA A 356 -4.99 -5.95 -26.70
N PRO A 357 -4.28 -6.71 -27.54
CA PRO A 357 -4.89 -7.70 -28.44
C PRO A 357 -5.68 -8.72 -27.63
N LYS A 358 -6.64 -9.35 -28.28
CA LYS A 358 -7.37 -10.46 -27.65
C LYS A 358 -6.43 -11.68 -27.46
N PRO A 359 -6.73 -12.57 -26.49
CA PRO A 359 -5.95 -13.80 -26.31
C PRO A 359 -5.77 -14.60 -27.60
N GLU A 360 -6.83 -14.75 -28.41
CA GLU A 360 -6.84 -15.46 -29.69
C GLU A 360 -5.91 -14.85 -30.76
N ASP A 361 -5.67 -13.53 -30.70
CA ASP A 361 -4.76 -12.79 -31.58
C ASP A 361 -3.32 -12.73 -31.02
N THR A 362 -3.05 -13.36 -29.87
CA THR A 362 -1.78 -13.32 -29.17
C THR A 362 -1.09 -14.68 -29.25
N THR A 363 -0.06 -14.80 -30.08
CA THR A 363 0.75 -16.02 -30.17
C THR A 363 1.79 -16.08 -29.05
N VAL A 364 1.83 -17.21 -28.32
CA VAL A 364 2.69 -17.40 -27.14
C VAL A 364 3.51 -18.68 -27.28
N TYR A 365 4.83 -18.55 -27.15
CA TYR A 365 5.74 -19.67 -27.00
C TYR A 365 6.20 -19.77 -25.54
N LEU A 366 6.30 -21.00 -25.01
CA LEU A 366 6.66 -21.23 -23.61
C LEU A 366 7.93 -22.07 -23.49
N LEU A 367 8.77 -21.67 -22.53
CA LEU A 367 10.01 -22.34 -22.17
C LEU A 367 10.04 -22.59 -20.66
N ASN A 368 10.54 -23.76 -20.27
CA ASN A 368 10.82 -24.05 -18.88
C ASN A 368 12.14 -23.38 -18.46
N GLY A 369 12.12 -22.53 -17.43
CA GLY A 369 13.27 -21.76 -16.96
C GLY A 369 13.81 -22.22 -15.60
N TYR A 370 13.31 -23.33 -15.04
CA TYR A 370 13.78 -23.85 -13.77
C TYR A 370 13.67 -25.39 -13.70
N VAL A 371 14.21 -25.98 -12.62
CA VAL A 371 14.47 -27.43 -12.51
C VAL A 371 13.25 -28.36 -12.51
N VAL A 372 12.01 -27.84 -12.34
CA VAL A 372 10.81 -28.68 -12.31
C VAL A 372 10.36 -29.06 -13.73
N PRO A 373 10.39 -30.33 -14.10
CA PRO A 373 9.93 -30.78 -15.42
C PRO A 373 8.43 -30.51 -15.60
N GLY A 374 8.04 -30.16 -16.83
CA GLY A 374 6.63 -30.03 -17.22
C GLY A 374 5.97 -28.70 -16.91
N ALA A 375 6.60 -27.78 -16.19
CA ALA A 375 5.99 -26.50 -15.83
C ALA A 375 5.58 -25.65 -17.05
N ALA A 376 6.41 -25.62 -18.10
CA ALA A 376 6.04 -24.93 -19.34
C ALA A 376 4.87 -25.60 -20.07
N ALA A 377 4.78 -26.94 -20.04
CA ALA A 377 3.68 -27.68 -20.64
C ALA A 377 2.35 -27.40 -19.90
N GLU A 378 2.37 -27.38 -18.57
CA GLU A 378 1.21 -27.04 -17.76
C GLU A 378 0.78 -25.58 -18.01
N ALA A 379 1.71 -24.64 -18.01
CA ALA A 379 1.42 -23.24 -18.33
C ALA A 379 0.84 -23.09 -19.75
N LYS A 380 1.35 -23.85 -20.73
CA LYS A 380 0.83 -23.90 -22.10
C LYS A 380 -0.62 -24.38 -22.13
N TYR A 381 -0.91 -25.47 -21.44
CA TYR A 381 -2.27 -26.01 -21.31
C TYR A 381 -3.24 -25.00 -20.71
N LEU A 382 -2.86 -24.38 -19.59
CA LEU A 382 -3.70 -23.38 -18.90
C LEU A 382 -3.93 -22.12 -19.76
N LEU A 383 -2.93 -21.67 -20.52
CA LEU A 383 -3.09 -20.54 -21.43
C LEU A 383 -3.96 -20.86 -22.63
N ALA A 384 -3.84 -22.07 -23.20
CA ALA A 384 -4.70 -22.54 -24.29
C ALA A 384 -6.17 -22.58 -23.87
N GLN A 385 -6.47 -23.05 -22.64
CA GLN A 385 -7.83 -22.99 -22.07
C GLN A 385 -8.37 -21.57 -21.95
N ARG A 386 -7.49 -20.55 -21.89
CA ARG A 386 -7.86 -19.12 -21.86
C ARG A 386 -7.91 -18.46 -23.22
N GLY A 387 -7.79 -19.27 -24.27
CA GLY A 387 -7.91 -18.82 -25.65
C GLY A 387 -6.63 -18.19 -26.23
N TYR A 388 -5.47 -18.30 -25.56
CA TYR A 388 -4.22 -17.87 -26.16
C TYR A 388 -3.77 -18.83 -27.26
N ALA A 389 -3.25 -18.28 -28.36
CA ALA A 389 -2.71 -19.07 -29.46
C ALA A 389 -1.30 -19.56 -29.09
N THR A 390 -1.19 -20.69 -28.42
CA THR A 390 0.10 -21.28 -28.07
C THR A 390 0.74 -21.92 -29.29
N VAL A 391 2.03 -21.66 -29.51
CA VAL A 391 2.83 -22.19 -30.65
C VAL A 391 3.85 -23.20 -30.18
N GLU A 392 4.21 -24.11 -31.08
CA GLU A 392 5.31 -25.08 -30.87
C GLU A 392 6.66 -24.39 -31.08
N GLY A 393 7.71 -24.96 -30.49
CA GLY A 393 9.07 -24.51 -30.69
C GLY A 393 9.60 -24.81 -32.12
N PRO A 394 10.73 -24.24 -32.47
CA PRO A 394 11.43 -24.63 -33.68
C PRO A 394 11.82 -26.14 -33.62
N PRO A 395 12.03 -26.80 -34.79
CA PRO A 395 12.45 -28.18 -34.80
C PRO A 395 13.67 -28.41 -33.89
N ASN A 396 13.65 -29.48 -33.10
CA ASN A 396 14.65 -29.85 -32.10
C ASN A 396 14.76 -28.95 -30.86
N ALA A 397 13.82 -28.03 -30.62
CA ALA A 397 13.77 -27.28 -29.36
C ALA A 397 13.34 -28.19 -28.18
N THR A 398 14.10 -28.14 -27.08
CA THR A 398 13.86 -28.97 -25.90
C THR A 398 12.67 -28.48 -25.06
N GLY A 399 12.11 -27.32 -25.37
CA GLY A 399 11.10 -26.67 -24.54
C GLY A 399 11.66 -26.04 -23.25
N ASN A 400 12.99 -26.05 -23.10
CA ASN A 400 13.67 -25.45 -21.95
C ASN A 400 14.39 -24.16 -22.36
N ALA A 401 14.51 -23.23 -21.44
CA ALA A 401 15.38 -22.07 -21.56
C ALA A 401 16.87 -22.53 -21.45
N PRO A 402 17.83 -21.76 -21.97
CA PRO A 402 19.26 -22.07 -21.83
C PRO A 402 19.81 -21.95 -20.39
N TRP A 403 18.94 -21.84 -19.37
CA TRP A 403 19.24 -21.80 -17.94
C TRP A 403 18.07 -22.41 -17.14
N ASP A 404 18.29 -22.76 -15.87
CA ASP A 404 17.37 -23.46 -14.99
C ASP A 404 17.16 -22.79 -13.63
N ASP A 405 17.64 -21.56 -13.48
CA ASP A 405 17.59 -20.75 -12.26
C ASP A 405 16.60 -19.57 -12.33
N GLN A 406 15.60 -19.62 -13.22
CA GLN A 406 14.62 -18.56 -13.39
C GLN A 406 13.68 -18.52 -12.18
N PHE A 407 13.80 -17.51 -11.32
CA PHE A 407 12.94 -17.36 -10.15
C PHE A 407 11.55 -16.84 -10.54
N HIS A 408 11.47 -15.64 -11.14
CA HIS A 408 10.22 -15.08 -11.63
C HIS A 408 9.96 -15.50 -13.07
N THR A 409 8.71 -15.85 -13.38
CA THR A 409 8.29 -16.02 -14.77
C THR A 409 8.53 -14.72 -15.55
N LYS A 410 9.13 -14.81 -16.74
CA LYS A 410 9.36 -13.66 -17.63
C LYS A 410 8.62 -13.80 -18.94
N VAL A 411 7.94 -12.72 -19.34
CA VAL A 411 7.25 -12.62 -20.62
C VAL A 411 8.02 -11.66 -21.52
N TYR A 412 8.79 -12.24 -22.46
CA TYR A 412 9.52 -11.45 -23.45
C TYR A 412 8.62 -11.11 -24.62
N PHE A 413 8.74 -9.89 -25.15
CA PHE A 413 7.97 -9.44 -26.30
C PHE A 413 8.83 -8.77 -27.38
N ASP A 414 8.38 -8.90 -28.62
CA ASP A 414 8.99 -8.20 -29.76
C ASP A 414 8.38 -6.81 -29.87
N GLY A 415 9.17 -5.78 -29.51
CA GLY A 415 8.73 -4.38 -29.56
C GLY A 415 8.36 -3.86 -30.95
N SER A 416 8.73 -4.56 -32.02
CA SER A 416 8.35 -4.24 -33.40
C SER A 416 6.91 -4.65 -33.74
N LYS A 417 6.34 -5.62 -33.00
CA LYS A 417 4.97 -6.11 -33.22
C LYS A 417 3.96 -5.23 -32.51
N LYS A 418 2.97 -4.75 -33.29
CA LYS A 418 1.90 -3.87 -32.75
C LYS A 418 1.12 -4.56 -31.63
N GLY A 419 1.04 -3.89 -30.47
CA GLY A 419 0.30 -4.41 -29.31
C GLY A 419 1.06 -5.43 -28.46
N ALA A 420 2.26 -5.88 -28.87
CA ALA A 420 3.02 -6.90 -28.14
C ALA A 420 3.36 -6.50 -26.70
N LYS A 421 3.72 -5.24 -26.44
CA LYS A 421 3.95 -4.74 -25.09
C LYS A 421 2.69 -4.85 -24.22
N ALA A 422 1.54 -4.44 -24.75
CA ALA A 422 0.27 -4.50 -24.00
C ALA A 422 -0.16 -5.96 -23.74
N ALA A 423 0.02 -6.84 -24.75
CA ALA A 423 -0.21 -8.28 -24.62
C ALA A 423 0.71 -8.91 -23.57
N ALA A 424 2.00 -8.56 -23.57
CA ALA A 424 2.98 -9.07 -22.62
C ALA A 424 2.66 -8.67 -21.18
N LEU A 425 2.27 -7.42 -20.96
CA LEU A 425 1.84 -6.95 -19.63
C LEU A 425 0.60 -7.70 -19.15
N SER A 426 -0.42 -7.83 -20.03
CA SER A 426 -1.64 -8.57 -19.71
C SER A 426 -1.39 -10.05 -19.44
N LEU A 427 -0.49 -10.69 -20.21
CA LEU A 427 -0.10 -12.08 -20.00
C LEU A 427 0.70 -12.26 -18.71
N ALA A 428 1.64 -11.36 -18.43
CA ALA A 428 2.45 -11.41 -17.21
C ALA A 428 1.59 -11.31 -15.93
N ASP A 429 0.49 -10.56 -15.96
CA ASP A 429 -0.45 -10.47 -14.84
C ASP A 429 -1.10 -11.82 -14.49
N LEU A 430 -1.21 -12.74 -15.46
CA LEU A 430 -1.72 -14.09 -15.22
C LEU A 430 -0.73 -15.01 -14.49
N PHE A 431 0.55 -14.65 -14.40
CA PHE A 431 1.58 -15.45 -13.73
C PHE A 431 1.98 -14.90 -12.35
N GLY A 432 1.17 -13.99 -11.79
CA GLY A 432 1.43 -13.40 -10.48
C GLY A 432 2.69 -12.54 -10.48
N ALA A 433 3.76 -13.02 -9.87
CA ALA A 433 5.02 -12.30 -9.77
C ALA A 433 5.84 -12.25 -11.07
N ALA A 434 5.23 -12.41 -12.25
CA ALA A 434 5.94 -12.39 -13.52
C ALA A 434 6.27 -10.96 -14.02
N GLU A 435 7.28 -10.85 -14.87
CA GLU A 435 7.75 -9.59 -15.44
C GLU A 435 7.65 -9.58 -16.97
N ALA A 436 7.15 -8.47 -17.55
CA ALA A 436 7.21 -8.27 -19.00
C ALA A 436 8.46 -7.47 -19.38
N ALA A 437 9.25 -7.98 -20.34
CA ALA A 437 10.46 -7.33 -20.81
C ALA A 437 10.56 -7.37 -22.35
N PRO A 438 11.04 -6.31 -23.02
CA PRO A 438 11.33 -6.38 -24.45
C PRO A 438 12.52 -7.31 -24.70
N PHE A 439 12.59 -7.92 -25.88
CA PHE A 439 13.82 -8.51 -26.35
C PHE A 439 14.91 -7.45 -26.49
N ALA A 440 16.13 -7.77 -26.05
CA ALA A 440 17.26 -6.88 -26.22
C ALA A 440 17.51 -6.59 -27.70
N PRO A 441 17.90 -5.35 -28.07
CA PRO A 441 18.24 -5.04 -29.46
C PRO A 441 19.48 -5.85 -29.91
N PRO A 442 19.59 -6.22 -31.20
CA PRO A 442 20.69 -7.05 -31.72
C PRO A 442 22.10 -6.57 -31.34
N ARG A 443 22.31 -5.27 -31.25
CA ARG A 443 23.57 -4.64 -30.82
C ARG A 443 24.01 -5.01 -29.38
N GLN A 444 23.11 -5.44 -28.55
CA GLN A 444 23.41 -5.90 -27.17
C GLN A 444 23.56 -7.40 -27.08
N CYS A 445 23.35 -8.14 -28.19
CA CYS A 445 23.46 -9.58 -28.27
C CYS A 445 24.77 -9.99 -28.91
N THR A 446 25.87 -9.27 -28.66
CA THR A 446 27.22 -9.55 -29.14
C THR A 446 28.11 -9.99 -27.99
N GLY A 447 29.08 -10.84 -28.24
CA GLY A 447 29.98 -11.41 -27.23
C GLY A 447 29.58 -12.82 -26.78
N PRO A 448 30.29 -13.38 -25.79
CA PRO A 448 30.01 -14.74 -25.31
C PRO A 448 28.64 -14.83 -24.62
N PRO A 449 27.94 -15.97 -24.69
CA PRO A 449 26.59 -16.15 -24.14
C PRO A 449 26.47 -15.79 -22.67
N VAL A 450 27.51 -15.96 -21.86
CA VAL A 450 27.52 -15.65 -20.41
C VAL A 450 27.41 -14.15 -20.13
N GLU A 451 27.86 -13.31 -21.05
CA GLU A 451 27.82 -11.85 -20.91
C GLU A 451 26.59 -11.22 -21.56
N GLN A 452 25.83 -11.99 -22.35
CA GLN A 452 24.66 -11.49 -23.04
C GLN A 452 23.41 -11.42 -22.10
N PRO A 453 22.52 -10.44 -22.30
CA PRO A 453 21.20 -10.48 -21.69
C PRO A 453 20.47 -11.79 -22.00
N ARG A 454 19.82 -12.41 -21.02
CA ARG A 454 19.04 -13.66 -21.20
C ARG A 454 18.03 -13.60 -22.35
N SER A 455 17.45 -12.42 -22.61
CA SER A 455 16.55 -12.20 -23.76
C SER A 455 17.19 -12.45 -25.12
N CYS A 456 18.52 -12.29 -25.23
CA CYS A 456 19.27 -12.61 -26.49
C CYS A 456 19.31 -14.11 -26.75
N LEU A 457 19.48 -14.91 -25.69
CA LEU A 457 19.53 -16.36 -25.77
C LEU A 457 18.18 -17.00 -26.08
N VAL A 458 17.08 -16.33 -25.64
CA VAL A 458 15.71 -16.79 -25.91
C VAL A 458 15.23 -16.40 -27.29
N ARG A 459 15.70 -15.28 -27.84
CA ARG A 459 15.22 -14.74 -29.11
C ARG A 459 15.25 -15.74 -30.28
N PRO A 460 16.30 -16.53 -30.47
CA PRO A 460 16.33 -17.54 -31.54
C PRO A 460 15.27 -18.64 -31.38
N LEU A 461 14.81 -18.89 -30.16
CA LEU A 461 13.88 -19.96 -29.81
C LEU A 461 12.40 -19.56 -30.01
N THR A 462 12.08 -18.28 -30.27
CA THR A 462 10.73 -17.75 -30.24
C THR A 462 9.76 -18.30 -31.27
N ASN A 463 10.26 -18.94 -32.30
CA ASN A 463 9.46 -19.41 -33.45
C ASN A 463 8.44 -18.37 -33.94
N ASN A 464 8.89 -17.12 -34.08
CA ASN A 464 8.10 -15.97 -34.50
C ASN A 464 6.83 -15.67 -33.64
N ALA A 465 6.74 -16.22 -32.43
CA ALA A 465 5.66 -15.87 -31.50
C ALA A 465 5.67 -14.37 -31.17
N MET A 466 4.51 -13.81 -30.87
CA MET A 466 4.40 -12.43 -30.39
C MET A 466 5.04 -12.30 -29.00
N LEU A 467 4.84 -13.30 -28.16
CA LEU A 467 5.34 -13.37 -26.80
C LEU A 467 6.10 -14.68 -26.56
N THR A 468 7.14 -14.62 -25.74
CA THR A 468 7.83 -15.82 -25.26
C THR A 468 7.86 -15.80 -23.74
N VAL A 469 7.27 -16.81 -23.12
CA VAL A 469 7.20 -16.97 -21.66
C VAL A 469 8.31 -17.91 -21.22
N VAL A 470 9.18 -17.45 -20.34
CA VAL A 470 10.11 -18.31 -19.62
C VAL A 470 9.54 -18.53 -18.22
N VAL A 471 8.99 -19.72 -18.00
CA VAL A 471 8.32 -20.09 -16.75
C VAL A 471 9.35 -20.20 -15.64
N GLY A 472 9.12 -19.50 -14.54
CA GLY A 472 9.99 -19.45 -13.39
C GLY A 472 9.44 -20.20 -12.17
N GLN A 473 10.23 -20.28 -11.13
CA GLN A 473 9.92 -20.97 -9.87
C GLN A 473 8.64 -20.42 -9.17
N THR A 474 8.27 -19.16 -9.43
CA THR A 474 7.05 -18.54 -8.89
C THR A 474 5.75 -19.03 -9.55
N PHE A 475 5.84 -19.86 -10.59
CA PHE A 475 4.68 -20.53 -11.18
C PHE A 475 4.39 -21.83 -10.43
N HIS A 476 3.28 -21.88 -9.70
CA HIS A 476 2.84 -23.04 -8.90
C HIS A 476 1.77 -23.87 -9.62
N ASN A 477 1.92 -24.11 -10.92
CA ASN A 477 1.01 -24.89 -11.75
C ASN A 477 -0.45 -24.41 -11.72
N ALA A 478 -0.66 -23.11 -11.43
CA ALA A 478 -1.97 -22.48 -11.40
C ALA A 478 -1.87 -21.07 -11.99
N LEU A 479 -2.86 -20.70 -12.76
CA LEU A 479 -3.08 -19.33 -13.14
C LEU A 479 -4.27 -18.79 -12.35
N PRO A 480 -4.29 -17.48 -11.97
CA PRO A 480 -5.41 -16.89 -11.27
C PRO A 480 -6.69 -17.11 -12.06
N PRO A 481 -7.85 -17.23 -11.40
CA PRO A 481 -9.12 -17.28 -12.10
C PRO A 481 -9.18 -16.08 -13.06
N LEU A 482 -9.71 -16.29 -14.26
CA LEU A 482 -9.97 -15.17 -15.17
C LEU A 482 -10.77 -14.14 -14.37
N PRO A 483 -10.33 -12.86 -14.33
CA PRO A 483 -11.16 -11.83 -13.75
C PRO A 483 -12.52 -11.97 -14.42
N ALA A 484 -13.52 -12.30 -13.63
CA ALA A 484 -14.84 -12.50 -14.20
C ALA A 484 -15.13 -11.23 -15.01
N ARG A 485 -15.31 -11.36 -16.32
CA ARG A 485 -15.72 -10.22 -17.18
C ARG A 485 -16.95 -9.51 -16.62
N THR A 486 -17.66 -10.18 -15.70
CA THR A 486 -18.74 -9.67 -14.87
C THR A 486 -18.30 -8.56 -13.90
N GLU A 487 -17.08 -8.57 -13.37
CA GLU A 487 -16.63 -7.51 -12.44
C GLU A 487 -16.47 -6.15 -13.11
N LEU A 488 -16.15 -6.13 -14.40
CA LEU A 488 -16.04 -4.90 -15.19
C LEU A 488 -17.31 -4.57 -15.97
N ARG A 489 -18.40 -5.34 -15.83
CA ARG A 489 -19.70 -4.98 -16.39
C ARG A 489 -20.44 -4.08 -15.42
N ARG A 490 -20.99 -2.99 -15.97
CA ARG A 490 -21.92 -2.13 -15.24
C ARG A 490 -23.07 -2.97 -14.70
N GLN A 491 -23.25 -2.91 -13.39
CA GLN A 491 -24.37 -3.54 -12.71
C GLN A 491 -25.46 -2.50 -12.44
N PRO A 492 -26.74 -2.88 -12.45
CA PRO A 492 -27.77 -1.98 -11.95
C PRO A 492 -27.52 -1.71 -10.46
N PRO A 493 -27.63 -0.45 -10.01
CA PRO A 493 -27.43 -0.15 -8.59
C PRO A 493 -28.51 -0.83 -7.75
N SER A 494 -28.09 -1.54 -6.69
CA SER A 494 -29.00 -2.16 -5.72
C SER A 494 -29.47 -1.10 -4.72
N VAL A 495 -30.52 -0.35 -5.07
CA VAL A 495 -30.99 0.78 -4.27
C VAL A 495 -32.51 0.81 -4.12
N ARG A 496 -32.97 1.44 -3.02
CA ARG A 496 -34.34 1.87 -2.77
C ARG A 496 -34.37 3.36 -2.49
N THR A 497 -35.49 4.01 -2.76
CA THR A 497 -35.70 5.41 -2.40
C THR A 497 -36.43 5.45 -1.07
N ASP A 498 -35.78 6.06 -0.05
CA ASP A 498 -36.39 6.24 1.26
C ASP A 498 -35.81 7.49 1.93
N ARG A 499 -36.39 8.64 1.56
CA ARG A 499 -35.95 9.91 2.16
C ARG A 499 -36.57 10.13 3.54
N ALA A 500 -37.74 9.59 3.81
CA ALA A 500 -38.47 9.86 5.05
C ALA A 500 -37.71 9.32 6.28
N GLU A 501 -37.25 8.08 6.20
CA GLU A 501 -36.46 7.42 7.25
C GLU A 501 -35.19 8.22 7.59
N THR A 502 -34.41 8.64 6.59
CA THR A 502 -33.18 9.38 6.78
C THR A 502 -33.39 10.82 7.26
N VAL A 503 -34.47 11.48 6.82
CA VAL A 503 -34.83 12.82 7.31
C VAL A 503 -35.13 12.80 8.82
N ALA A 504 -35.86 11.80 9.31
CA ALA A 504 -36.17 11.67 10.72
C ALA A 504 -34.91 11.60 11.59
N LEU A 505 -33.94 10.73 11.18
CA LEU A 505 -32.66 10.56 11.86
C LEU A 505 -31.81 11.84 11.88
N VAL A 506 -31.68 12.51 10.72
CA VAL A 506 -30.79 13.67 10.59
C VAL A 506 -31.39 14.93 11.21
N ARG A 507 -32.73 15.10 11.18
CA ARG A 507 -33.40 16.27 11.70
C ARG A 507 -33.15 16.49 13.20
N ALA A 508 -33.07 15.43 13.99
CA ALA A 508 -32.76 15.49 15.40
C ALA A 508 -31.33 16.02 15.68
N GLN A 509 -30.42 15.96 14.69
CA GLN A 509 -29.04 16.42 14.83
C GLN A 509 -28.84 17.88 14.40
N LYS A 510 -29.81 18.50 13.71
CA LYS A 510 -29.68 19.85 13.12
C LYS A 510 -29.28 20.93 14.13
N ARG A 511 -29.75 20.84 15.36
CA ARG A 511 -29.45 21.82 16.41
C ARG A 511 -28.10 21.58 17.09
N LYS A 512 -27.42 20.48 16.82
CA LYS A 512 -26.19 20.07 17.48
C LYS A 512 -24.92 20.42 16.68
N VAL A 513 -25.08 20.89 15.42
CA VAL A 513 -23.97 21.21 14.51
C VAL A 513 -24.25 22.52 13.80
N GLY A 514 -23.17 23.26 13.45
CA GLY A 514 -23.24 24.58 12.81
C GLY A 514 -23.27 24.58 11.30
N PHE A 515 -23.21 23.41 10.63
CA PHE A 515 -23.12 23.30 9.18
C PHE A 515 -24.37 22.70 8.52
N PRO A 516 -24.59 22.92 7.21
CA PRO A 516 -25.72 22.35 6.49
C PRO A 516 -25.69 20.83 6.44
N LEU A 517 -26.78 20.17 6.82
CA LEU A 517 -26.90 18.72 6.80
C LEU A 517 -27.53 18.23 5.48
N MET A 518 -27.02 17.11 4.99
CA MET A 518 -27.60 16.35 3.88
C MET A 518 -28.18 15.03 4.34
N VAL A 519 -29.17 14.55 3.60
CA VAL A 519 -29.80 13.25 3.81
C VAL A 519 -29.64 12.41 2.56
N PRO A 520 -29.28 11.13 2.63
CA PRO A 520 -29.39 10.23 1.51
C PRO A 520 -30.86 9.97 1.19
N SER A 521 -31.30 10.34 -0.02
CA SER A 521 -32.63 10.02 -0.51
C SER A 521 -32.70 8.63 -1.15
N VAL A 522 -31.54 8.00 -1.28
CA VAL A 522 -31.34 6.68 -1.88
C VAL A 522 -30.47 5.87 -0.92
N LEU A 523 -30.93 4.69 -0.56
CA LEU A 523 -30.25 3.73 0.31
C LEU A 523 -29.98 2.43 -0.45
N GLU A 524 -28.99 1.64 -0.02
CA GLU A 524 -28.87 0.27 -0.51
C GLU A 524 -30.13 -0.52 -0.14
N ARG A 525 -30.59 -1.39 -1.07
CA ARG A 525 -31.94 -2.01 -1.04
C ARG A 525 -32.24 -2.79 0.24
N SER A 526 -31.28 -3.55 0.73
CA SER A 526 -31.42 -4.44 1.90
C SER A 526 -30.91 -3.81 3.21
N SER A 527 -30.42 -2.58 3.15
CA SER A 527 -29.89 -1.91 4.34
C SER A 527 -31.00 -1.28 5.20
N VAL A 528 -30.75 -1.31 6.50
CA VAL A 528 -31.56 -0.62 7.53
C VAL A 528 -30.65 0.26 8.39
N PRO A 529 -31.15 1.31 9.04
CA PRO A 529 -30.37 2.03 10.05
C PRO A 529 -29.85 1.07 11.12
N ASP A 530 -28.64 1.32 11.60
CA ASP A 530 -28.07 0.51 12.68
C ASP A 530 -28.97 0.56 13.93
N SER A 531 -29.14 -0.61 14.57
CA SER A 531 -30.01 -0.72 15.75
C SER A 531 -29.41 -0.09 17.00
N GLU A 532 -28.06 0.01 17.11
CA GLU A 532 -27.38 0.57 18.26
C GLU A 532 -27.11 2.06 18.12
N VAL A 533 -26.51 2.48 17.02
CA VAL A 533 -26.10 3.87 16.78
C VAL A 533 -26.44 4.28 15.34
N PRO A 534 -27.73 4.45 14.99
CA PRO A 534 -28.14 4.81 13.62
C PRO A 534 -27.64 6.19 13.20
N VAL A 535 -27.48 7.11 14.16
CA VAL A 535 -26.94 8.44 13.93
C VAL A 535 -26.19 8.94 15.17
N ARG A 536 -25.04 9.55 14.94
CA ARG A 536 -24.20 10.17 15.97
C ARG A 536 -23.78 11.57 15.54
N SER A 537 -24.01 12.59 16.40
CA SER A 537 -23.36 13.89 16.30
C SER A 537 -22.31 14.00 17.38
N TYR A 538 -21.14 14.54 17.05
CA TYR A 538 -20.01 14.63 17.96
C TYR A 538 -19.03 15.70 17.51
N ARG A 539 -18.24 16.20 18.44
CA ARG A 539 -17.09 17.05 18.14
C ARG A 539 -15.96 16.18 17.63
N ILE A 540 -15.55 16.40 16.37
CA ILE A 540 -14.52 15.59 15.71
C ILE A 540 -13.11 16.10 16.04
N THR A 541 -12.93 17.43 16.12
CA THR A 541 -11.77 18.13 16.66
C THR A 541 -12.27 19.23 17.61
N ASP A 542 -11.37 20.00 18.24
CA ASP A 542 -11.77 21.12 19.08
C ASP A 542 -12.56 22.20 18.31
N ASP A 543 -12.32 22.33 16.99
CA ASP A 543 -12.89 23.36 16.13
C ASP A 543 -13.98 22.86 15.18
N HIS A 544 -14.19 21.53 15.07
CA HIS A 544 -15.06 20.94 14.04
C HIS A 544 -16.06 19.96 14.64
N ASP A 545 -17.27 20.02 14.11
CA ASP A 545 -18.34 19.09 14.41
C ASP A 545 -18.53 18.04 13.30
N ALA A 546 -19.17 16.93 13.64
CA ALA A 546 -19.47 15.85 12.71
C ALA A 546 -20.81 15.18 12.99
N VAL A 547 -21.41 14.68 11.92
CA VAL A 547 -22.57 13.78 11.97
C VAL A 547 -22.28 12.53 11.18
N ARG A 548 -22.42 11.36 11.80
CA ARG A 548 -22.30 10.04 11.21
C ARG A 548 -23.65 9.35 11.15
N LEU A 549 -24.06 8.89 9.97
CA LEU A 549 -25.15 7.94 9.80
C LEU A 549 -24.57 6.55 9.55
N VAL A 550 -25.16 5.55 10.19
CA VAL A 550 -24.74 4.15 10.07
C VAL A 550 -25.90 3.30 9.58
N PHE A 551 -25.66 2.53 8.55
CA PHE A 551 -26.61 1.58 7.97
C PHE A 551 -26.00 0.17 8.02
N ARG A 552 -26.82 -0.80 8.39
CA ARG A 552 -26.45 -2.22 8.46
C ARG A 552 -27.02 -2.98 7.29
N ARG A 553 -26.22 -3.85 6.70
CA ARG A 553 -26.58 -4.83 5.67
C ARG A 553 -26.04 -6.20 6.10
N GLY A 554 -26.88 -7.03 6.74
CA GLY A 554 -26.41 -8.28 7.36
C GLY A 554 -25.41 -8.00 8.48
N LEU A 555 -24.17 -8.49 8.33
CA LEU A 555 -23.05 -8.24 9.26
C LEU A 555 -22.14 -7.09 8.81
N GLU A 556 -22.46 -6.43 7.72
CA GLU A 556 -21.68 -5.36 7.13
C GLU A 556 -22.30 -4.00 7.42
N TYR A 557 -21.46 -2.97 7.54
CA TYR A 557 -21.88 -1.60 7.87
C TYR A 557 -21.29 -0.62 6.86
N TRP A 558 -22.13 0.29 6.39
CA TRP A 558 -21.74 1.43 5.57
C TRP A 558 -22.33 2.71 6.14
N GLY A 559 -21.89 3.88 5.70
CA GLY A 559 -22.43 5.09 6.29
C GLY A 559 -22.19 6.36 5.50
N VAL A 560 -22.75 7.45 6.07
CA VAL A 560 -22.55 8.80 5.56
C VAL A 560 -21.96 9.64 6.69
N GLN A 561 -20.78 10.21 6.44
CA GLN A 561 -20.12 11.15 7.32
C GLN A 561 -20.31 12.56 6.79
N GLN A 562 -20.53 13.53 7.68
CA GLN A 562 -20.70 14.94 7.35
C GLN A 562 -19.91 15.77 8.37
N THR A 563 -19.18 16.78 7.91
CA THR A 563 -18.38 17.65 8.79
C THR A 563 -18.03 18.96 8.08
N ASP A 564 -17.76 20.00 8.83
CA ASP A 564 -17.17 21.26 8.39
C ASP A 564 -15.63 21.22 8.30
N TRP A 565 -15.02 20.09 8.61
CA TRP A 565 -13.58 19.87 8.46
C TRP A 565 -13.19 19.52 7.01
N ALA A 566 -12.84 20.56 6.23
CA ALA A 566 -12.62 20.43 4.78
C ALA A 566 -11.33 19.67 4.40
N ASP A 567 -10.33 19.65 5.29
CA ASP A 567 -9.01 19.07 5.04
C ASP A 567 -8.69 17.87 5.94
N ALA A 568 -9.72 17.14 6.38
CA ALA A 568 -9.55 15.91 7.18
C ALA A 568 -8.57 14.94 6.50
N PRO A 569 -7.67 14.27 7.25
CA PRO A 569 -6.62 13.41 6.67
C PRO A 569 -7.11 12.39 5.65
N VAL A 570 -8.25 11.76 5.89
CA VAL A 570 -8.83 10.75 4.99
C VAL A 570 -9.14 11.28 3.58
N LEU A 571 -9.32 12.58 3.43
CA LEU A 571 -9.69 13.23 2.16
C LEU A 571 -8.49 13.43 1.21
N GLY A 572 -7.27 13.22 1.70
CA GLY A 572 -6.02 13.47 0.95
C GLY A 572 -5.62 12.36 -0.03
N ASN A 573 -6.26 11.19 0.03
CA ASN A 573 -5.85 10.00 -0.73
C ASN A 573 -6.86 9.60 -1.83
N ASN A 574 -7.42 10.58 -2.55
CA ASN A 574 -8.34 10.28 -3.64
C ASN A 574 -7.60 9.78 -4.89
N ASN A 575 -8.13 8.71 -5.52
CA ASN A 575 -7.59 8.19 -6.78
C ASN A 575 -7.93 9.06 -7.98
N LEU A 576 -9.13 9.67 -7.97
CA LEU A 576 -9.59 10.51 -9.07
C LEU A 576 -10.72 11.45 -8.67
N ARG A 577 -10.87 12.54 -9.42
CA ARG A 577 -11.98 13.50 -9.31
C ARG A 577 -12.81 13.49 -10.57
N ARG A 578 -14.14 13.54 -10.42
CA ARG A 578 -15.10 13.61 -11.54
C ARG A 578 -16.23 14.57 -11.25
N VAL A 579 -16.67 15.25 -12.30
CA VAL A 579 -17.92 16.04 -12.30
C VAL A 579 -19.07 15.14 -12.74
N ILE A 580 -20.10 15.03 -11.91
CA ILE A 580 -21.33 14.28 -12.23
C ILE A 580 -22.51 15.21 -11.93
N ASN A 581 -23.35 15.50 -12.93
CA ASN A 581 -24.49 16.41 -12.82
C ASN A 581 -24.12 17.76 -12.19
N GLY A 582 -23.00 18.36 -12.60
CA GLY A 582 -22.50 19.66 -12.12
C GLY A 582 -21.91 19.66 -10.70
N ARG A 583 -21.79 18.51 -10.05
CA ARG A 583 -21.15 18.38 -8.71
C ARG A 583 -19.81 17.68 -8.81
N ASN A 584 -18.81 18.17 -8.07
CA ASN A 584 -17.50 17.53 -7.97
C ASN A 584 -17.51 16.41 -6.94
N TYR A 585 -17.03 15.23 -7.34
CA TYR A 585 -16.88 14.08 -6.47
C TYR A 585 -15.42 13.60 -6.49
N ASP A 586 -14.87 13.31 -5.33
CA ASP A 586 -13.59 12.63 -5.17
C ASP A 586 -13.85 11.15 -4.88
N PHE A 587 -13.15 10.28 -5.61
CA PHE A 587 -13.32 8.83 -5.56
C PHE A 587 -12.10 8.20 -4.92
N HIS A 588 -12.33 7.36 -3.91
CA HIS A 588 -11.31 6.60 -3.20
C HIS A 588 -11.54 5.12 -3.43
N TYR A 589 -10.64 4.49 -4.16
CA TYR A 589 -10.71 3.08 -4.53
C TYR A 589 -9.73 2.23 -3.74
N ARG A 590 -10.11 0.96 -3.54
CA ARG A 590 -9.23 -0.14 -3.18
C ARG A 590 -9.25 -1.12 -4.35
N GLY A 591 -8.19 -1.15 -5.17
CA GLY A 591 -8.21 -1.83 -6.45
C GLY A 591 -9.33 -1.32 -7.36
N THR A 592 -10.26 -2.19 -7.75
CA THR A 592 -11.44 -1.86 -8.57
C THR A 592 -12.68 -1.48 -7.76
N LYS A 593 -12.65 -1.61 -6.42
CA LYS A 593 -13.81 -1.37 -5.53
C LYS A 593 -13.80 0.05 -4.97
N LEU A 594 -14.91 0.74 -5.12
CA LEU A 594 -15.12 2.10 -4.61
C LEU A 594 -15.38 2.05 -3.10
N HIS A 595 -14.36 2.43 -2.31
CA HIS A 595 -14.43 2.42 -0.86
C HIS A 595 -15.14 3.67 -0.31
N MET A 596 -14.83 4.84 -0.87
CA MET A 596 -15.40 6.10 -0.39
C MET A 596 -15.61 7.07 -1.55
N ILE A 597 -16.69 7.82 -1.50
CA ILE A 597 -16.97 8.91 -2.44
C ILE A 597 -17.31 10.19 -1.68
N VAL A 598 -16.60 11.27 -1.99
CA VAL A 598 -16.65 12.54 -1.27
C VAL A 598 -17.31 13.61 -2.13
N LEU A 599 -18.25 14.34 -1.54
CA LEU A 599 -18.86 15.54 -2.10
C LEU A 599 -18.52 16.74 -1.20
N ARG A 600 -17.98 17.82 -1.76
CA ARG A 600 -17.76 19.10 -1.06
C ARG A 600 -18.78 20.12 -1.53
N ARG A 601 -19.45 20.77 -0.58
CA ARG A 601 -20.43 21.81 -0.88
C ARG A 601 -20.59 22.78 0.28
N ASP A 602 -20.63 24.06 -0.04
CA ASP A 602 -20.96 25.15 0.91
C ASP A 602 -20.11 25.10 2.20
N GLY A 603 -18.79 24.88 2.08
CA GLY A 603 -17.85 24.75 3.20
C GLY A 603 -17.94 23.44 3.99
N THR A 604 -18.86 22.56 3.63
CA THR A 604 -19.07 21.27 4.30
C THR A 604 -18.62 20.12 3.41
N THR A 605 -18.08 19.09 4.02
CA THR A 605 -17.65 17.86 3.35
C THR A 605 -18.55 16.70 3.76
N TYR A 606 -19.01 15.97 2.77
CA TYR A 606 -19.90 14.82 2.90
C TYR A 606 -19.25 13.63 2.22
N TRP A 607 -19.16 12.47 2.88
CA TRP A 607 -18.69 11.28 2.22
C TRP A 607 -19.53 10.05 2.55
N VAL A 608 -19.73 9.23 1.54
CA VAL A 608 -20.33 7.91 1.64
C VAL A 608 -19.19 6.91 1.73
N VAL A 609 -19.17 6.08 2.76
CA VAL A 609 -18.19 5.03 3.00
C VAL A 609 -18.84 3.69 2.77
N ASN A 610 -18.20 2.85 1.96
CA ASN A 610 -18.59 1.46 1.74
C ASN A 610 -18.39 0.62 3.00
N THR A 611 -18.81 -0.63 2.99
CA THR A 611 -18.50 -1.58 4.07
C THR A 611 -17.00 -1.82 4.17
N LEU A 612 -16.55 -2.39 5.27
CA LEU A 612 -15.13 -2.72 5.45
C LEU A 612 -14.59 -3.62 4.34
N LEU A 613 -15.43 -4.53 3.81
CA LEU A 613 -15.09 -5.46 2.74
C LEU A 613 -15.42 -4.93 1.34
N ASP A 614 -15.86 -3.67 1.22
CA ASP A 614 -16.26 -3.01 -0.03
C ASP A 614 -17.35 -3.80 -0.79
N SER A 615 -18.35 -4.29 -0.06
CA SER A 615 -19.39 -5.19 -0.58
C SER A 615 -20.50 -4.49 -1.37
N LEU A 616 -20.65 -3.15 -1.25
CA LEU A 616 -21.56 -2.39 -2.12
C LEU A 616 -20.88 -2.18 -3.47
N SER A 617 -21.66 -2.39 -4.57
CA SER A 617 -21.13 -2.15 -5.91
C SER A 617 -20.80 -0.67 -6.15
N ASN A 618 -19.89 -0.40 -7.07
CA ASN A 618 -19.50 0.97 -7.42
C ASN A 618 -20.71 1.80 -7.86
N GLU A 619 -21.64 1.19 -8.60
CA GLU A 619 -22.88 1.83 -9.06
C GLU A 619 -23.79 2.18 -7.90
N THR A 620 -23.90 1.31 -6.90
CA THR A 620 -24.69 1.56 -5.68
C THR A 620 -24.08 2.72 -4.88
N MET A 621 -22.77 2.72 -4.67
CA MET A 621 -22.06 3.81 -4.00
C MET A 621 -22.26 5.16 -4.71
N ILE A 622 -22.13 5.18 -6.04
CA ILE A 622 -22.35 6.38 -6.85
C ILE A 622 -23.83 6.84 -6.78
N ALA A 623 -24.78 5.90 -6.78
CA ALA A 623 -26.20 6.23 -6.68
C ALA A 623 -26.54 6.86 -5.31
N ILE A 624 -26.01 6.32 -4.21
CA ILE A 624 -26.20 6.88 -2.87
C ILE A 624 -25.59 8.29 -2.79
N ALA A 625 -24.34 8.47 -3.24
CA ALA A 625 -23.67 9.76 -3.20
C ALA A 625 -24.38 10.83 -4.06
N LYS A 626 -24.90 10.47 -5.22
CA LYS A 626 -25.73 11.35 -6.06
C LYS A 626 -27.08 11.67 -5.41
N GLY A 627 -27.60 10.75 -4.61
CA GLY A 627 -28.85 10.87 -3.87
C GLY A 627 -28.75 11.73 -2.61
N LEU A 628 -27.56 12.26 -2.24
CA LEU A 628 -27.42 13.21 -1.13
C LEU A 628 -28.15 14.52 -1.46
N GLN A 629 -29.13 14.88 -0.63
CA GLN A 629 -29.96 16.07 -0.77
C GLN A 629 -29.91 16.90 0.51
N PRO A 630 -29.99 18.24 0.43
CA PRO A 630 -30.12 19.08 1.62
C PRO A 630 -31.28 18.62 2.51
N LEU A 631 -31.08 18.60 3.84
CA LEU A 631 -32.12 18.32 4.81
C LEU A 631 -33.28 19.30 4.63
N ASP A 632 -32.97 20.60 4.51
CA ASP A 632 -33.91 21.67 4.21
C ASP A 632 -33.66 22.14 2.76
N PRO A 633 -34.56 21.89 1.82
CA PRO A 633 -34.44 22.39 0.47
C PRO A 633 -34.49 23.93 0.46
N PRO A 634 -33.76 24.61 -0.42
CA PRO A 634 -33.79 26.07 -0.52
C PRO A 634 -35.24 26.54 -0.77
N LYS A 635 -35.63 27.59 -0.05
CA LYS A 635 -37.02 28.14 -0.06
C LYS A 635 -37.56 28.48 -1.46
N ASN A 636 -36.70 28.61 -2.48
CA ASN A 636 -37.06 29.04 -3.84
C ASN A 636 -37.25 27.90 -4.86
N ALA A 637 -37.27 26.64 -4.44
CA ALA A 637 -37.47 25.51 -5.37
C ALA A 637 -38.95 25.23 -5.73
N LYS A 638 -39.92 25.95 -5.14
CA LYS A 638 -41.35 25.84 -5.46
C LYS A 638 -41.75 26.78 -6.59
N GLY A 639 -41.25 26.61 -7.84
CA GLY A 639 -41.64 27.55 -8.87
C GLY A 639 -41.28 27.26 -10.32
N LYS A 640 -40.81 26.06 -10.68
CA LYS A 640 -40.77 25.67 -12.09
C LYS A 640 -41.76 24.50 -12.33
N LYS A 641 -43.03 24.88 -12.52
CA LYS A 641 -44.00 24.01 -13.22
C LYS A 641 -43.41 23.66 -14.59
N ARG A 642 -43.25 22.38 -14.90
CA ARG A 642 -42.96 21.92 -16.26
C ARG A 642 -44.00 22.51 -17.22
N PRO A 643 -43.62 23.10 -18.36
CA PRO A 643 -44.59 23.46 -19.39
C PRO A 643 -45.26 22.17 -19.85
N GLY A 644 -46.59 22.15 -19.76
CA GLY A 644 -47.39 21.05 -20.27
C GLY A 644 -47.10 20.84 -21.75
N LYS A 645 -46.86 19.60 -22.16
CA LYS A 645 -46.97 19.19 -23.55
C LYS A 645 -48.42 19.47 -23.97
N ARG A 646 -48.61 20.46 -24.86
CA ARG A 646 -49.82 20.54 -25.68
C ARG A 646 -49.73 19.41 -26.69
N GLN A 647 -50.84 18.75 -26.84
CA GLN A 647 -51.18 17.70 -27.82
C GLN A 647 -50.81 18.05 -29.25
#